data_ab67b37e92121eecfd00d32bad6e9a77
#
_entry.id   ab67b37e92121eecfd00d32bad6e9a77
#
_cell.length_a   1.000
_cell.length_b   1.000
_cell.length_c   1.000
_cell.angle_alpha   90.00
_cell.angle_beta   90.00
_cell.angle_gamma   90.00
#
_symmetry.space_group_name_H-M   'P 1'
#
loop_
_entity.id
_entity.type
_entity.pdbx_description
1 polymer ?
#
loop_
_entity_poly.entity_id
_entity_poly.type
_entity_poly.pdbx_seq_one_letter_code
_entity_poly.pdbx_strand_id
1 'polypeptide(L)'
;MYINSLFLLLFWCLGWAEFSFVNSLYLVTVLSVALLVPYARGKAALCLATFILASAGQYHLTYSQFPHPWTGKDLRINACVSKIKSTRVGLSLVLTDAQISVPLLQLNKRTKPVYKAMPKPLPGSIKVSVYPYVNAAQPQLKGLDSALGLAGLIGQKVELIVRLKNAKNYHNYHSYDYFRWTQLEGQTASGYVKQWLFTGGSCSRLNWPNLQLEQVRQRLWQTLQSYTEAKSMSTKSVSLWGALVLGQGSALTKKQWQVLSATGTTHLMVISGLHVGLVAVLMMFLMRLLILPLGIRSSVGLQVGVWVGLCAALGFALLSGFGLPAQRAVIMLLGLMWGAIWGLKLSFSQRLYTAFFITLILQPISATRLGFWLSYVAVFALGLVWYQSASQQWWHRIIKLFAAQGALSLLLLPIIALSTGYVSVVGPLINIILVPVFSVFLIPALLVVSIISTMFALPDFVFAGIDFTLVSLWQGLEAVAGITWAQVFVGGLPMESFVSAFIIGCLCLVVRRWHWPVLILLMPLIGFVVFKSLISNLPKTSINSPSKVVVTLLDVGQGLSVWVQQGEHNMLYDLGNRYYSGFNLVDAVILPEMLGQGVNQLEVLVISHWDMDHSGGLNALLQQQLVKRLILPSEHKPKREQAMVVSAADVSRCTSTRWKALWEDANTPLMWRQIALADYGLTGNNASCVILLKLFGRQVLIVGDIEAKAETILVDLSEKLGAMSLVSDVLIAPHHGSKTSSSKEFLNHVMPAYVLISAGKNNSYGHPHKNITSTYWRHGSHWYNTGRHGQIQAIFEADGSYQVLPYLP
;
A
#
# COMPACT_ATOMS: atom_id res chain seq x y z
N MET A 1 17.84 -31.65 12.47
CA MET A 1 16.78 -31.29 11.50
C MET A 1 16.24 -29.88 11.69
N TYR A 2 16.02 -29.38 12.90
CA TYR A 2 15.54 -28.02 13.20
C TYR A 2 16.56 -26.91 12.90
N ILE A 3 17.85 -27.17 13.09
CA ILE A 3 18.95 -26.22 12.83
C ILE A 3 19.03 -25.83 11.35
N ASN A 4 18.78 -26.77 10.43
CA ASN A 4 18.83 -26.53 9.00
C ASN A 4 17.65 -25.63 8.53
N SER A 5 16.49 -25.76 9.17
CA SER A 5 15.32 -24.92 8.86
C SER A 5 15.49 -23.47 9.35
N LEU A 6 16.20 -23.30 10.46
CA LEU A 6 16.53 -22.00 11.03
C LEU A 6 17.59 -21.27 10.17
N PHE A 7 18.58 -21.99 9.65
CA PHE A 7 19.59 -21.45 8.73
C PHE A 7 18.97 -20.96 7.43
N LEU A 8 17.93 -21.63 6.91
CA LEU A 8 17.21 -21.22 5.70
C LEU A 8 16.43 -19.91 5.91
N LEU A 9 15.78 -19.75 7.05
CA LEU A 9 15.10 -18.51 7.43
C LEU A 9 16.09 -17.37 7.64
N LEU A 10 17.24 -17.66 8.24
CA LEU A 10 18.31 -16.69 8.52
C LEU A 10 18.95 -16.17 7.23
N PHE A 11 19.30 -17.06 6.29
CA PHE A 11 19.90 -16.68 5.01
C PHE A 11 18.97 -15.83 4.17
N TRP A 12 17.67 -16.05 4.28
CA TRP A 12 16.68 -15.29 3.54
C TRP A 12 16.47 -13.87 4.09
N CYS A 13 16.50 -13.71 5.43
CA CYS A 13 16.44 -12.39 6.07
C CYS A 13 17.62 -11.48 5.70
N LEU A 14 18.81 -12.07 5.53
CA LEU A 14 20.02 -11.33 5.13
C LEU A 14 20.00 -10.87 3.67
N GLY A 15 19.23 -11.53 2.80
CA GLY A 15 19.15 -11.22 1.37
C GLY A 15 18.20 -10.08 0.98
N TRP A 16 17.49 -9.51 1.92
CA TRP A 16 16.54 -8.42 1.65
C TRP A 16 17.20 -7.03 1.52
N ALA A 17 18.48 -6.91 1.87
CA ALA A 17 19.18 -5.62 1.94
C ALA A 17 19.48 -4.96 0.57
N GLU A 18 19.53 -5.73 -0.55
CA GLU A 18 19.75 -5.15 -1.88
C GLU A 18 18.92 -5.86 -2.96
N PHE A 19 18.02 -5.14 -3.56
CA PHE A 19 17.00 -5.63 -4.50
C PHE A 19 17.54 -6.18 -5.85
N SER A 20 18.77 -5.86 -6.25
CA SER A 20 19.48 -6.41 -7.40
C SER A 20 20.01 -7.84 -7.18
N PHE A 21 20.10 -8.26 -5.93
CA PHE A 21 20.64 -9.55 -5.49
C PHE A 21 19.62 -10.70 -5.52
N VAL A 22 18.32 -10.40 -5.74
CA VAL A 22 17.24 -11.40 -5.62
C VAL A 22 17.43 -12.60 -6.55
N ASN A 23 17.94 -12.41 -7.77
CA ASN A 23 18.15 -13.51 -8.71
C ASN A 23 19.32 -14.41 -8.31
N SER A 24 20.40 -13.80 -7.82
CA SER A 24 21.60 -14.55 -7.40
C SER A 24 21.39 -15.25 -6.05
N LEU A 25 20.66 -14.61 -5.15
CA LEU A 25 20.37 -15.15 -3.81
C LEU A 25 19.31 -16.26 -3.84
N TYR A 26 18.33 -16.16 -4.71
CA TYR A 26 17.37 -17.24 -4.98
C TYR A 26 18.09 -18.48 -5.49
N LEU A 27 19.05 -18.31 -6.37
CA LEU A 27 19.91 -19.38 -6.86
C LEU A 27 20.80 -19.97 -5.74
N VAL A 28 21.42 -19.12 -4.93
CA VAL A 28 22.26 -19.54 -3.78
C VAL A 28 21.42 -20.22 -2.71
N THR A 29 20.20 -19.74 -2.43
CA THR A 29 19.29 -20.36 -1.46
C THR A 29 18.82 -21.73 -1.95
N VAL A 30 18.46 -21.86 -3.23
CA VAL A 30 18.07 -23.12 -3.85
C VAL A 30 19.24 -24.11 -3.89
N LEU A 31 20.43 -23.67 -4.24
CA LEU A 31 21.65 -24.50 -4.23
C LEU A 31 22.08 -24.89 -2.82
N SER A 32 22.00 -23.98 -1.84
CA SER A 32 22.32 -24.29 -0.44
C SER A 32 21.33 -25.28 0.17
N VAL A 33 20.03 -25.17 -0.15
CA VAL A 33 19.02 -26.17 0.23
C VAL A 33 19.27 -27.51 -0.44
N ALA A 34 19.68 -27.52 -1.69
CA ALA A 34 20.02 -28.72 -2.44
C ALA A 34 21.27 -29.43 -1.90
N LEU A 35 22.27 -28.66 -1.43
CA LEU A 35 23.54 -29.18 -0.90
C LEU A 35 23.44 -29.65 0.56
N LEU A 36 22.55 -29.07 1.38
CA LEU A 36 22.41 -29.36 2.80
C LEU A 36 21.53 -30.58 3.14
N VAL A 37 20.93 -31.25 2.14
CA VAL A 37 20.07 -32.41 2.36
C VAL A 37 20.70 -33.65 1.74
N PRO A 38 21.34 -34.54 2.51
CA PRO A 38 22.05 -35.73 2.01
C PRO A 38 21.17 -36.77 1.26
N TYR A 39 19.86 -36.62 1.30
CA TYR A 39 18.88 -37.49 0.62
C TYR A 39 18.35 -36.91 -0.71
N ALA A 40 19.05 -36.00 -1.37
CA ALA A 40 18.43 -34.92 -2.13
C ALA A 40 18.53 -34.96 -3.64
N ARG A 41 19.03 -36.00 -4.30
CA ARG A 41 19.17 -35.97 -5.76
C ARG A 41 17.87 -35.71 -6.52
N GLY A 42 16.75 -36.26 -6.09
CA GLY A 42 15.43 -35.96 -6.66
C GLY A 42 14.83 -34.63 -6.20
N LYS A 43 15.13 -34.16 -4.98
CA LYS A 43 14.61 -32.92 -4.41
C LYS A 43 15.33 -31.68 -4.96
N ALA A 44 16.61 -31.82 -5.28
CA ALA A 44 17.39 -30.76 -5.93
C ALA A 44 16.89 -30.47 -7.34
N ALA A 45 16.52 -31.49 -8.10
CA ALA A 45 15.91 -31.34 -9.42
C ALA A 45 14.55 -30.65 -9.34
N LEU A 46 13.73 -30.96 -8.33
CA LEU A 46 12.44 -30.33 -8.11
C LEU A 46 12.58 -28.84 -7.71
N CYS A 47 13.56 -28.51 -6.86
CA CYS A 47 13.86 -27.12 -6.50
C CYS A 47 14.39 -26.32 -7.69
N LEU A 48 15.21 -26.92 -8.53
CA LEU A 48 15.72 -26.29 -9.77
C LEU A 48 14.58 -26.10 -10.78
N ALA A 49 13.71 -27.08 -10.95
CA ALA A 49 12.54 -26.96 -11.81
C ALA A 49 11.57 -25.87 -11.34
N THR A 50 11.32 -25.77 -10.03
CA THR A 50 10.49 -24.69 -9.44
C THR A 50 11.13 -23.32 -9.63
N PHE A 51 12.44 -23.20 -9.51
CA PHE A 51 13.17 -21.96 -9.79
C PHE A 51 13.06 -21.55 -11.27
N ILE A 52 13.24 -22.49 -12.19
CA ILE A 52 13.14 -22.24 -13.63
C ILE A 52 11.70 -21.82 -13.99
N LEU A 53 10.69 -22.51 -13.46
CA LEU A 53 9.28 -22.16 -13.67
C LEU A 53 8.92 -20.81 -13.06
N ALA A 54 9.43 -20.49 -11.88
CA ALA A 54 9.24 -19.20 -11.23
C ALA A 54 9.89 -18.07 -12.02
N SER A 55 11.12 -18.28 -12.48
CA SER A 55 11.87 -17.32 -13.30
C SER A 55 11.23 -17.13 -14.68
N ALA A 56 10.76 -18.20 -15.31
CA ALA A 56 10.03 -18.15 -16.58
C ALA A 56 8.67 -17.45 -16.42
N GLY A 57 7.95 -17.71 -15.32
CA GLY A 57 6.70 -17.03 -14.99
C GLY A 57 6.91 -15.54 -14.76
N GLN A 58 7.97 -15.17 -14.03
CA GLN A 58 8.34 -13.77 -13.83
C GLN A 58 8.74 -13.09 -15.14
N TYR A 59 9.50 -13.76 -15.98
CA TYR A 59 9.86 -13.28 -17.32
C TYR A 59 8.62 -13.05 -18.18
N HIS A 60 7.68 -13.99 -18.21
CA HIS A 60 6.45 -13.87 -18.99
C HIS A 60 5.54 -12.73 -18.51
N LEU A 61 5.46 -12.50 -17.20
CA LEU A 61 4.72 -11.39 -16.60
C LEU A 61 5.39 -10.03 -16.87
N THR A 62 6.71 -9.98 -16.89
CA THR A 62 7.47 -8.75 -17.19
C THR A 62 7.27 -8.32 -18.64
N TYR A 63 7.08 -9.26 -19.56
CA TYR A 63 6.87 -8.99 -20.99
C TYR A 63 5.39 -8.78 -21.38
N SER A 64 4.44 -9.05 -20.51
CA SER A 64 3.00 -8.82 -20.77
C SER A 64 2.55 -7.37 -20.54
N GLN A 65 3.44 -6.39 -20.70
CA GLN A 65 3.08 -4.98 -20.60
C GLN A 65 2.18 -4.55 -21.76
N PHE A 66 1.23 -3.65 -21.42
CA PHE A 66 0.43 -2.99 -22.44
C PHE A 66 1.34 -2.22 -23.41
N PRO A 67 1.18 -2.41 -24.75
CA PRO A 67 2.09 -1.83 -25.72
C PRO A 67 2.19 -0.29 -25.61
N HIS A 68 3.41 0.21 -25.51
CA HIS A 68 3.69 1.63 -25.28
C HIS A 68 3.07 2.60 -26.31
N PRO A 69 2.96 2.26 -27.61
CA PRO A 69 2.39 3.18 -28.61
C PRO A 69 0.91 3.52 -28.39
N TRP A 70 0.18 2.73 -27.59
CA TRP A 70 -1.26 2.90 -27.37
C TRP A 70 -1.58 3.54 -26.02
N THR A 71 -0.58 3.72 -25.17
CA THR A 71 -0.72 4.38 -23.88
C THR A 71 -1.25 5.80 -24.07
N GLY A 72 -2.32 6.14 -23.35
CA GLY A 72 -2.93 7.47 -23.38
C GLY A 72 -3.80 7.77 -24.60
N LYS A 73 -3.95 6.83 -25.54
CA LYS A 73 -4.87 6.93 -26.67
C LYS A 73 -6.25 6.40 -26.31
N ASP A 74 -7.25 6.86 -27.03
CA ASP A 74 -8.62 6.37 -26.90
C ASP A 74 -8.74 5.06 -27.67
N LEU A 75 -9.01 3.97 -26.95
CA LEU A 75 -9.06 2.61 -27.47
C LEU A 75 -10.48 2.07 -27.34
N ARG A 76 -10.95 1.35 -28.35
CA ARG A 76 -12.19 0.59 -28.29
C ARG A 76 -11.88 -0.82 -27.77
N ILE A 77 -12.54 -1.19 -26.66
CA ILE A 77 -12.35 -2.49 -26.00
C ILE A 77 -13.67 -3.25 -25.97
N ASN A 78 -13.60 -4.51 -26.38
CA ASN A 78 -14.65 -5.49 -26.15
C ASN A 78 -14.11 -6.50 -25.11
N ALA A 79 -14.75 -6.58 -23.95
CA ALA A 79 -14.23 -7.36 -22.83
C ALA A 79 -15.34 -7.90 -21.94
N CYS A 80 -15.01 -8.91 -21.13
CA CYS A 80 -15.88 -9.46 -20.12
C CYS A 80 -15.72 -8.70 -18.79
N VAL A 81 -16.81 -8.34 -18.14
CA VAL A 81 -16.80 -7.78 -16.78
C VAL A 81 -16.65 -8.91 -15.78
N SER A 82 -15.50 -9.01 -15.14
CA SER A 82 -15.23 -10.07 -14.16
C SER A 82 -15.46 -9.64 -12.72
N LYS A 83 -15.22 -8.36 -12.38
CA LYS A 83 -15.45 -7.81 -11.05
C LYS A 83 -15.88 -6.35 -11.14
N ILE A 84 -16.72 -5.95 -10.17
CA ILE A 84 -17.14 -4.57 -9.99
C ILE A 84 -16.88 -4.16 -8.55
N LYS A 85 -16.32 -2.96 -8.36
CA LYS A 85 -16.17 -2.35 -7.04
C LYS A 85 -16.73 -0.96 -7.09
N SER A 86 -17.62 -0.64 -6.15
CA SER A 86 -18.00 0.74 -5.90
C SER A 86 -16.84 1.50 -5.29
N THR A 87 -16.58 2.71 -5.74
CA THR A 87 -15.57 3.61 -5.21
C THR A 87 -16.25 4.92 -4.79
N ARG A 88 -15.59 5.75 -4.01
CA ARG A 88 -16.13 7.04 -3.56
C ARG A 88 -16.55 7.97 -4.71
N VAL A 89 -16.04 7.77 -5.90
CA VAL A 89 -16.16 8.69 -7.06
C VAL A 89 -16.73 7.99 -8.29
N GLY A 90 -17.30 6.78 -8.16
CA GLY A 90 -17.84 6.01 -9.29
C GLY A 90 -17.60 4.51 -9.15
N LEU A 91 -17.48 3.83 -10.26
CA LEU A 91 -17.30 2.38 -10.31
C LEU A 91 -15.89 2.03 -10.81
N SER A 92 -15.34 0.94 -10.31
CA SER A 92 -14.13 0.32 -10.85
C SER A 92 -14.48 -1.06 -11.39
N LEU A 93 -14.24 -1.26 -12.68
CA LEU A 93 -14.46 -2.53 -13.38
C LEU A 93 -13.14 -3.24 -13.59
N VAL A 94 -13.14 -4.55 -13.38
CA VAL A 94 -12.05 -5.43 -13.82
C VAL A 94 -12.54 -6.20 -15.04
N LEU A 95 -11.87 -5.99 -16.15
CA LEU A 95 -12.18 -6.55 -17.46
C LEU A 95 -11.21 -7.69 -17.76
N THR A 96 -11.73 -8.80 -18.25
CA THR A 96 -10.96 -9.96 -18.73
C THR A 96 -11.31 -10.27 -20.18
N ASP A 97 -10.52 -11.10 -20.83
CA ASP A 97 -10.69 -11.45 -22.25
C ASP A 97 -10.79 -10.21 -23.16
N ALA A 98 -10.00 -9.19 -22.88
CA ALA A 98 -10.09 -7.91 -23.52
C ALA A 98 -9.54 -7.93 -24.95
N GLN A 99 -10.42 -7.76 -25.93
CA GLN A 99 -10.05 -7.54 -27.32
C GLN A 99 -9.99 -6.05 -27.63
N ILE A 100 -8.82 -5.58 -27.97
CA ILE A 100 -8.57 -4.16 -28.20
C ILE A 100 -8.58 -3.85 -29.68
N SER A 101 -9.25 -2.75 -30.05
CA SER A 101 -9.21 -2.17 -31.39
C SER A 101 -8.54 -0.80 -31.31
N VAL A 102 -7.51 -0.62 -32.13
CA VAL A 102 -6.70 0.60 -32.17
C VAL A 102 -7.24 1.54 -33.25
N PRO A 103 -7.34 2.85 -33.00
CA PRO A 103 -7.74 3.79 -34.03
C PRO A 103 -6.67 3.83 -35.13
N LEU A 104 -7.09 3.59 -36.36
CA LEU A 104 -6.25 3.88 -37.54
C LEU A 104 -6.05 5.40 -37.64
N LEU A 105 -4.87 5.81 -38.09
CA LEU A 105 -4.56 7.22 -38.32
C LEU A 105 -5.67 7.89 -39.12
N GLN A 106 -6.29 8.92 -38.55
CA GLN A 106 -7.27 9.73 -39.21
C GLN A 106 -6.59 10.64 -40.23
N LEU A 107 -6.88 10.44 -41.49
CA LEU A 107 -6.48 11.35 -42.56
C LEU A 107 -7.23 12.68 -42.50
N ASN A 108 -8.37 12.74 -41.80
CA ASN A 108 -9.16 13.95 -41.69
C ASN A 108 -9.90 14.04 -40.35
N LYS A 109 -9.82 15.17 -39.61
CA LYS A 109 -10.45 15.39 -38.29
C LYS A 109 -11.99 15.32 -38.30
N ARG A 110 -12.63 15.29 -39.45
CA ARG A 110 -14.10 15.26 -39.60
C ARG A 110 -14.71 13.85 -39.72
N THR A 111 -13.92 12.81 -39.91
CA THR A 111 -14.40 11.42 -40.02
C THR A 111 -14.32 10.69 -38.68
N LYS A 112 -15.30 9.81 -38.42
CA LYS A 112 -15.27 8.94 -37.22
C LYS A 112 -14.01 8.05 -37.32
N PRO A 113 -13.30 7.84 -36.21
CA PRO A 113 -12.10 7.00 -36.20
C PRO A 113 -12.46 5.56 -36.59
N VAL A 114 -11.73 5.02 -37.58
CA VAL A 114 -11.78 3.60 -37.94
C VAL A 114 -10.85 2.84 -36.99
N TYR A 115 -11.36 1.75 -36.40
CA TYR A 115 -10.60 0.93 -35.47
C TYR A 115 -10.18 -0.39 -36.11
N LYS A 116 -8.93 -0.80 -35.91
CA LYS A 116 -8.42 -2.12 -36.32
C LYS A 116 -8.24 -2.99 -35.10
N ALA A 117 -8.86 -4.17 -35.11
CA ALA A 117 -8.72 -5.13 -34.00
C ALA A 117 -7.28 -5.68 -33.95
N MET A 118 -6.80 -5.88 -32.72
CA MET A 118 -5.54 -6.60 -32.50
C MET A 118 -5.73 -8.11 -32.76
N PRO A 119 -4.70 -8.77 -33.28
CA PRO A 119 -4.80 -10.20 -33.63
C PRO A 119 -5.00 -11.13 -32.44
N LYS A 120 -4.61 -10.72 -31.23
CA LYS A 120 -4.76 -11.51 -30.00
C LYS A 120 -5.36 -10.67 -28.87
N PRO A 121 -6.22 -11.24 -28.00
CA PRO A 121 -6.68 -10.58 -26.79
C PRO A 121 -5.48 -10.29 -25.88
N LEU A 122 -5.59 -9.24 -25.05
CA LEU A 122 -4.57 -8.97 -24.06
C LEU A 122 -4.58 -10.05 -22.96
N PRO A 123 -3.43 -10.58 -22.60
CA PRO A 123 -3.34 -11.48 -21.46
C PRO A 123 -3.58 -10.70 -20.15
N GLY A 124 -4.17 -11.37 -19.15
CA GLY A 124 -4.45 -10.79 -17.85
C GLY A 124 -5.72 -9.95 -17.81
N SER A 125 -5.78 -9.04 -16.83
CA SER A 125 -6.96 -8.20 -16.59
C SER A 125 -6.66 -6.72 -16.82
N ILE A 126 -7.71 -5.95 -17.17
CA ILE A 126 -7.65 -4.50 -17.32
C ILE A 126 -8.56 -3.88 -16.26
N LYS A 127 -8.03 -2.95 -15.49
CA LYS A 127 -8.80 -2.21 -14.50
C LYS A 127 -9.19 -0.84 -15.05
N VAL A 128 -10.49 -0.56 -15.17
CA VAL A 128 -10.99 0.74 -15.63
C VAL A 128 -11.94 1.37 -14.61
N SER A 129 -11.81 2.69 -14.45
CA SER A 129 -12.71 3.49 -13.62
C SER A 129 -13.80 4.10 -14.49
N VAL A 130 -15.05 4.03 -14.00
CA VAL A 130 -16.21 4.69 -14.61
C VAL A 130 -16.62 5.83 -13.69
N TYR A 131 -16.57 7.06 -14.19
CA TYR A 131 -16.89 8.26 -13.43
C TYR A 131 -18.34 8.71 -13.65
N PRO A 132 -18.95 9.48 -12.71
CA PRO A 132 -20.35 9.90 -12.79
C PRO A 132 -20.73 10.69 -14.06
N TYR A 133 -19.78 11.45 -14.62
CA TYR A 133 -20.06 12.20 -15.85
C TYR A 133 -20.35 11.30 -17.07
N VAL A 134 -19.80 10.08 -17.08
CA VAL A 134 -20.10 9.09 -18.11
C VAL A 134 -21.52 8.57 -17.93
N ASN A 135 -21.94 8.37 -16.68
CA ASN A 135 -23.30 7.92 -16.35
C ASN A 135 -24.36 8.98 -16.70
N ALA A 136 -24.05 10.26 -16.44
CA ALA A 136 -24.97 11.37 -16.73
C ALA A 136 -25.21 11.59 -18.23
N ALA A 137 -24.20 11.32 -19.06
CA ALA A 137 -24.25 11.51 -20.51
C ALA A 137 -24.95 10.37 -21.28
N GLN A 138 -25.23 9.22 -20.61
CA GLN A 138 -25.74 8.02 -21.27
C GLN A 138 -26.93 7.41 -20.53
N PRO A 139 -28.16 7.52 -21.11
CA PRO A 139 -29.38 6.99 -20.51
C PRO A 139 -29.35 5.49 -20.20
N GLN A 140 -28.54 4.73 -20.92
CA GLN A 140 -28.37 3.28 -20.76
C GLN A 140 -27.71 2.89 -19.42
N LEU A 141 -27.05 3.83 -18.75
CA LEU A 141 -26.46 3.68 -17.43
C LEU A 141 -27.37 4.21 -16.30
N LYS A 142 -28.48 4.87 -16.64
CA LYS A 142 -29.52 5.35 -15.73
C LYS A 142 -30.33 4.19 -15.16
N GLY A 143 -29.90 3.28 -14.49
CA GLY A 143 -30.55 2.12 -13.90
C GLY A 143 -29.49 1.22 -13.27
N LEU A 144 -28.23 1.49 -13.57
CA LEU A 144 -27.08 0.82 -12.97
C LEU A 144 -26.77 1.32 -11.55
N ASP A 145 -27.34 2.47 -11.16
CA ASP A 145 -27.25 2.98 -9.78
C ASP A 145 -28.12 2.17 -8.81
N SER A 146 -29.07 1.35 -9.33
CA SER A 146 -29.77 0.39 -8.50
C SER A 146 -28.89 -0.82 -8.21
N ALA A 147 -28.91 -1.25 -6.96
CA ALA A 147 -28.11 -2.36 -6.46
C ALA A 147 -28.23 -3.65 -7.29
N LEU A 148 -29.40 -3.95 -7.86
CA LEU A 148 -29.61 -5.09 -8.76
C LEU A 148 -28.90 -4.95 -10.13
N GLY A 149 -28.73 -3.73 -10.64
CA GLY A 149 -28.13 -3.50 -11.97
C GLY A 149 -26.62 -3.84 -12.04
N LEU A 150 -25.88 -3.60 -10.96
CA LEU A 150 -24.43 -3.84 -10.93
C LEU A 150 -24.06 -5.34 -10.93
N ALA A 151 -24.79 -6.16 -10.17
CA ALA A 151 -24.56 -7.59 -10.15
C ALA A 151 -24.85 -8.25 -11.51
N GLY A 152 -25.83 -7.72 -12.23
CA GLY A 152 -26.20 -8.18 -13.57
C GLY A 152 -25.14 -7.94 -14.64
N LEU A 153 -24.23 -6.98 -14.45
CA LEU A 153 -23.14 -6.73 -15.40
C LEU A 153 -22.00 -7.75 -15.30
N ILE A 154 -21.83 -8.41 -14.16
CA ILE A 154 -20.78 -9.42 -13.99
C ILE A 154 -21.09 -10.61 -14.88
N GLY A 155 -20.14 -10.97 -15.73
CA GLY A 155 -20.31 -12.04 -16.73
C GLY A 155 -20.90 -11.58 -18.06
N GLN A 156 -21.17 -10.27 -18.22
CA GLN A 156 -21.58 -9.69 -19.51
C GLN A 156 -20.39 -9.14 -20.28
N LYS A 157 -20.50 -9.19 -21.60
CA LYS A 157 -19.58 -8.47 -22.50
C LYS A 157 -19.96 -7.03 -22.60
N VAL A 158 -18.96 -6.17 -22.51
CA VAL A 158 -19.09 -4.73 -22.63
C VAL A 158 -18.19 -4.20 -23.72
N GLU A 159 -18.69 -3.23 -24.44
CA GLU A 159 -17.92 -2.49 -25.44
C GLU A 159 -17.74 -1.05 -24.98
N LEU A 160 -16.50 -0.67 -24.80
CA LEU A 160 -16.12 0.60 -24.15
C LEU A 160 -15.10 1.36 -25.00
N ILE A 161 -15.17 2.68 -25.00
CA ILE A 161 -14.01 3.52 -25.35
C ILE A 161 -13.31 3.90 -24.05
N VAL A 162 -12.06 3.50 -23.95
CA VAL A 162 -11.25 3.68 -22.74
C VAL A 162 -9.92 4.36 -23.07
N ARG A 163 -9.37 5.05 -22.08
CA ARG A 163 -8.00 5.53 -22.15
C ARG A 163 -7.16 4.76 -21.15
N LEU A 164 -6.27 3.91 -21.65
CA LEU A 164 -5.42 3.06 -20.85
C LEU A 164 -4.06 3.69 -20.60
N LYS A 165 -3.49 3.35 -19.44
CA LYS A 165 -2.13 3.69 -19.03
C LYS A 165 -1.47 2.45 -18.45
N ASN A 166 -0.17 2.32 -18.65
CA ASN A 166 0.63 1.37 -17.91
C ASN A 166 0.73 1.82 -16.45
N ALA A 167 0.85 0.86 -15.56
CA ALA A 167 1.26 1.15 -14.20
C ALA A 167 2.64 1.81 -14.26
N LYS A 168 2.81 2.88 -13.51
CA LYS A 168 4.09 3.59 -13.38
C LYS A 168 4.50 3.57 -11.92
N ASN A 169 5.78 3.36 -11.69
CA ASN A 169 6.38 3.62 -10.39
C ASN A 169 6.77 5.08 -10.30
N TYR A 170 6.74 5.58 -9.08
CA TYR A 170 7.44 6.78 -8.67
C TYR A 170 8.81 6.32 -8.14
N HIS A 171 9.86 6.81 -8.74
CA HIS A 171 11.24 6.35 -8.45
C HIS A 171 11.82 7.14 -7.27
N ASN A 172 11.38 6.78 -6.05
CA ASN A 172 11.93 7.28 -4.80
C ASN A 172 12.48 6.10 -3.97
N TYR A 173 13.33 6.36 -2.97
CA TYR A 173 14.00 5.30 -2.21
C TYR A 173 13.03 4.38 -1.47
N HIS A 174 11.93 4.93 -0.91
CA HIS A 174 10.96 4.18 -0.11
C HIS A 174 9.56 4.13 -0.73
N SER A 175 9.40 4.59 -1.99
CA SER A 175 8.10 4.57 -2.63
C SER A 175 7.61 3.15 -2.92
N TYR A 176 6.29 3.00 -2.89
CA TYR A 176 5.65 1.72 -3.18
C TYR A 176 5.80 1.31 -4.64
N ASP A 177 6.29 0.10 -4.89
CA ASP A 177 6.38 -0.47 -6.25
C ASP A 177 4.99 -0.88 -6.77
N TYR A 178 4.26 0.14 -7.27
CA TYR A 178 2.91 -0.04 -7.80
C TYR A 178 2.91 -0.89 -9.08
N PHE A 179 3.93 -0.79 -9.90
CA PHE A 179 4.07 -1.58 -11.12
C PHE A 179 4.15 -3.07 -10.78
N ARG A 180 5.02 -3.45 -9.87
CA ARG A 180 5.14 -4.82 -9.37
C ARG A 180 3.84 -5.30 -8.73
N TRP A 181 3.16 -4.44 -7.96
CA TRP A 181 1.88 -4.80 -7.36
C TRP A 181 0.80 -5.08 -8.42
N THR A 182 0.69 -4.27 -9.48
CA THR A 182 -0.27 -4.51 -10.56
C THR A 182 0.01 -5.80 -11.31
N GLN A 183 1.27 -6.12 -11.55
CA GLN A 183 1.66 -7.40 -12.14
C GLN A 183 1.28 -8.59 -11.26
N LEU A 184 1.51 -8.48 -9.95
CA LEU A 184 1.15 -9.50 -8.98
C LEU A 184 -0.37 -9.73 -8.90
N GLU A 185 -1.19 -8.71 -9.21
CA GLU A 185 -2.65 -8.81 -9.35
C GLU A 185 -3.09 -9.30 -10.74
N GLY A 186 -2.16 -9.60 -11.64
CA GLY A 186 -2.46 -10.00 -13.02
C GLY A 186 -3.09 -8.86 -13.85
N GLN A 187 -2.84 -7.60 -13.46
CA GLN A 187 -3.35 -6.43 -14.16
C GLN A 187 -2.35 -5.96 -15.21
N THR A 188 -2.72 -6.03 -16.48
CA THR A 188 -1.86 -5.62 -17.61
C THR A 188 -1.90 -4.11 -17.84
N ALA A 189 -3.06 -3.48 -17.60
CA ALA A 189 -3.24 -2.04 -17.77
C ALA A 189 -4.30 -1.50 -16.81
N SER A 190 -4.24 -0.19 -16.58
CA SER A 190 -5.29 0.54 -15.86
C SER A 190 -5.73 1.76 -16.65
N GLY A 191 -6.95 2.25 -16.41
CA GLY A 191 -7.43 3.42 -17.13
C GLY A 191 -8.81 3.88 -16.68
N TYR A 192 -9.46 4.65 -17.55
CA TYR A 192 -10.82 5.11 -17.32
C TYR A 192 -11.67 5.02 -18.56
N VAL A 193 -12.98 4.85 -18.36
CA VAL A 193 -13.97 4.80 -19.43
C VAL A 193 -14.31 6.22 -19.85
N LYS A 194 -14.19 6.49 -21.14
CA LYS A 194 -14.65 7.73 -21.77
C LYS A 194 -16.08 7.64 -22.27
N GLN A 195 -16.38 6.49 -22.87
CA GLN A 195 -17.69 6.25 -23.42
C GLN A 195 -18.06 4.78 -23.30
N TRP A 196 -19.29 4.52 -22.96
CA TRP A 196 -19.89 3.21 -22.93
C TRP A 196 -20.66 3.01 -24.24
N LEU A 197 -20.32 2.01 -25.03
CA LEU A 197 -20.93 1.81 -26.34
C LEU A 197 -22.04 0.76 -26.30
N PHE A 198 -21.79 -0.36 -25.69
CA PHE A 198 -22.71 -1.50 -25.69
C PHE A 198 -22.55 -2.34 -24.43
N THR A 199 -23.66 -2.98 -24.02
CA THR A 199 -23.67 -4.05 -23.00
C THR A 199 -24.56 -5.15 -23.51
N GLY A 200 -24.03 -6.35 -23.62
CA GLY A 200 -24.83 -7.53 -24.02
C GLY A 200 -23.98 -8.70 -24.44
N GLY A 201 -24.55 -9.88 -24.36
CA GLY A 201 -23.87 -11.13 -24.61
C GLY A 201 -23.20 -11.71 -23.38
N SER A 202 -23.16 -13.05 -23.28
CA SER A 202 -22.50 -13.76 -22.18
C SER A 202 -21.01 -13.90 -22.43
N CYS A 203 -20.24 -13.91 -21.36
CA CYS A 203 -18.82 -14.23 -21.38
C CYS A 203 -18.57 -15.72 -21.69
N SER A 204 -17.35 -16.07 -22.07
CA SER A 204 -16.97 -17.46 -22.34
C SER A 204 -17.29 -18.38 -21.16
N ARG A 205 -17.78 -19.58 -21.44
CA ARG A 205 -18.14 -20.60 -20.42
C ARG A 205 -16.96 -21.04 -19.55
N LEU A 206 -15.72 -20.87 -19.98
CA LEU A 206 -14.54 -21.24 -19.20
C LEU A 206 -14.42 -20.46 -17.88
N ASN A 207 -14.92 -19.21 -17.82
CA ASN A 207 -14.88 -18.37 -16.63
C ASN A 207 -16.16 -18.42 -15.79
N TRP A 208 -17.12 -19.24 -16.18
CA TRP A 208 -18.48 -19.25 -15.65
C TRP A 208 -18.55 -19.51 -14.12
N PRO A 209 -17.83 -20.50 -13.53
CA PRO A 209 -17.89 -20.73 -12.08
C PRO A 209 -17.42 -19.52 -11.25
N ASN A 210 -16.34 -18.86 -11.68
CA ASN A 210 -15.81 -17.68 -11.02
C ASN A 210 -16.76 -16.48 -11.12
N LEU A 211 -17.43 -16.34 -12.27
CA LEU A 211 -18.38 -15.26 -12.51
C LEU A 211 -19.66 -15.44 -11.70
N GLN A 212 -20.20 -16.65 -11.59
CA GLN A 212 -21.36 -16.92 -10.74
C GLN A 212 -21.08 -16.65 -9.27
N LEU A 213 -19.92 -17.10 -8.79
CA LEU A 213 -19.51 -16.85 -7.42
C LEU A 213 -19.39 -15.34 -7.13
N GLU A 214 -18.81 -14.57 -8.05
CA GLU A 214 -18.70 -13.12 -7.89
C GLU A 214 -20.08 -12.43 -7.94
N GLN A 215 -21.01 -12.94 -8.75
CA GLN A 215 -22.42 -12.46 -8.73
C GLN A 215 -23.09 -12.72 -7.38
N VAL A 216 -22.92 -13.91 -6.79
CA VAL A 216 -23.45 -14.23 -5.45
C VAL A 216 -22.85 -13.29 -4.41
N ARG A 217 -21.53 -13.10 -4.43
CA ARG A 217 -20.84 -12.17 -3.52
C ARG A 217 -21.37 -10.74 -3.64
N GLN A 218 -21.55 -10.28 -4.87
CA GLN A 218 -22.05 -8.93 -5.14
C GLN A 218 -23.50 -8.78 -4.68
N ARG A 219 -24.36 -9.78 -4.88
CA ARG A 219 -25.74 -9.76 -4.35
C ARG A 219 -25.75 -9.68 -2.83
N LEU A 220 -24.96 -10.53 -2.15
CA LEU A 220 -24.82 -10.48 -0.69
C LEU A 220 -24.36 -9.12 -0.19
N TRP A 221 -23.37 -8.53 -0.86
CA TRP A 221 -22.90 -7.20 -0.52
C TRP A 221 -23.99 -6.13 -0.66
N GLN A 222 -24.75 -6.18 -1.72
CA GLN A 222 -25.87 -5.29 -1.98
C GLN A 222 -26.99 -5.46 -0.96
N THR A 223 -27.32 -6.70 -0.60
CA THR A 223 -28.28 -6.99 0.49
C THR A 223 -27.81 -6.38 1.81
N LEU A 224 -26.52 -6.50 2.15
CA LEU A 224 -25.99 -5.85 3.34
C LEU A 224 -26.08 -4.31 3.30
N GLN A 225 -25.86 -3.71 2.11
CA GLN A 225 -25.98 -2.26 1.94
C GLN A 225 -27.42 -1.78 2.07
N SER A 226 -28.41 -2.54 1.61
CA SER A 226 -29.83 -2.15 1.73
C SER A 226 -30.29 -2.04 3.19
N TYR A 227 -29.71 -2.81 4.12
CA TYR A 227 -29.98 -2.66 5.54
C TYR A 227 -29.45 -1.35 6.13
N THR A 228 -28.40 -0.75 5.54
CA THR A 228 -27.98 0.60 5.92
C THR A 228 -28.98 1.65 5.47
N GLU A 229 -29.53 1.50 4.27
CA GLU A 229 -30.56 2.41 3.72
C GLU A 229 -31.86 2.31 4.52
N ALA A 230 -32.23 1.10 4.94
CA ALA A 230 -33.37 0.85 5.83
C ALA A 230 -33.15 1.31 7.29
N LYS A 231 -31.97 1.89 7.62
CA LYS A 231 -31.57 2.32 8.98
C LYS A 231 -31.57 1.22 10.05
N SER A 232 -31.61 -0.04 9.68
CA SER A 232 -31.52 -1.17 10.60
C SER A 232 -30.08 -1.48 11.04
N MET A 233 -29.07 -0.97 10.31
CA MET A 233 -27.66 -1.12 10.64
C MET A 233 -26.86 0.15 10.34
N SER A 234 -25.81 0.37 11.13
CA SER A 234 -24.86 1.46 10.89
C SER A 234 -23.94 1.18 9.70
N THR A 235 -23.52 2.22 8.99
CA THR A 235 -22.55 2.13 7.89
C THR A 235 -21.22 1.48 8.35
N LYS A 236 -20.85 1.71 9.63
CA LYS A 236 -19.65 1.09 10.22
C LYS A 236 -19.80 -0.42 10.30
N SER A 237 -20.91 -0.92 10.81
CA SER A 237 -21.18 -2.36 10.95
C SER A 237 -21.24 -3.05 9.60
N VAL A 238 -21.89 -2.46 8.62
CA VAL A 238 -21.96 -3.03 7.26
C VAL A 238 -20.56 -3.10 6.63
N SER A 239 -19.72 -2.09 6.82
CA SER A 239 -18.34 -2.13 6.32
C SER A 239 -17.49 -3.22 7.00
N LEU A 240 -17.64 -3.40 8.32
CA LEU A 240 -16.95 -4.46 9.09
C LEU A 240 -17.44 -5.85 8.68
N TRP A 241 -18.75 -6.03 8.55
CA TRP A 241 -19.34 -7.30 8.10
C TRP A 241 -18.86 -7.68 6.69
N GLY A 242 -18.92 -6.74 5.75
CA GLY A 242 -18.42 -6.94 4.37
C GLY A 242 -16.94 -7.31 4.32
N ALA A 243 -16.11 -6.72 5.20
CA ALA A 243 -14.70 -7.07 5.29
C ALA A 243 -14.50 -8.50 5.84
N LEU A 244 -15.23 -8.88 6.91
CA LEU A 244 -15.06 -10.16 7.60
C LEU A 244 -15.59 -11.36 6.81
N VAL A 245 -16.71 -11.24 6.10
CA VAL A 245 -17.37 -12.36 5.43
C VAL A 245 -17.07 -12.36 3.91
N LEU A 246 -17.17 -11.20 3.28
CA LEU A 246 -17.05 -11.08 1.82
C LEU A 246 -15.66 -10.62 1.35
N GLY A 247 -14.74 -10.33 2.28
CA GLY A 247 -13.41 -9.83 1.92
C GLY A 247 -13.40 -8.43 1.31
N GLN A 248 -14.44 -7.62 1.56
CA GLN A 248 -14.59 -6.25 1.05
C GLN A 248 -13.78 -5.25 1.89
N GLY A 249 -12.48 -5.48 2.09
CA GLY A 249 -11.63 -4.57 2.86
C GLY A 249 -11.59 -3.13 2.33
N SER A 250 -11.95 -2.92 1.06
CA SER A 250 -12.09 -1.58 0.48
C SER A 250 -13.29 -0.78 1.02
N ALA A 251 -14.22 -1.42 1.72
CA ALA A 251 -15.34 -0.76 2.39
C ALA A 251 -14.92 -0.04 3.67
N LEU A 252 -13.79 -0.43 4.27
CA LEU A 252 -13.25 0.21 5.47
C LEU A 252 -12.64 1.57 5.14
N THR A 253 -12.90 2.54 6.01
CA THR A 253 -12.33 3.89 5.91
C THR A 253 -10.86 3.90 6.35
N LYS A 254 -10.10 4.94 5.97
CA LYS A 254 -8.73 5.13 6.46
C LYS A 254 -8.66 5.18 7.99
N LYS A 255 -9.61 5.88 8.64
CA LYS A 255 -9.68 5.95 10.11
C LYS A 255 -9.86 4.57 10.73
N GLN A 256 -10.68 3.70 10.12
CA GLN A 256 -10.85 2.34 10.60
C GLN A 256 -9.54 1.54 10.47
N TRP A 257 -8.83 1.67 9.36
CA TRP A 257 -7.53 1.01 9.22
C TRP A 257 -6.48 1.51 10.22
N GLN A 258 -6.49 2.80 10.58
CA GLN A 258 -5.62 3.36 11.62
C GLN A 258 -5.93 2.76 13.01
N VAL A 259 -7.21 2.68 13.39
CA VAL A 259 -7.63 2.04 14.66
C VAL A 259 -7.18 0.58 14.70
N LEU A 260 -7.40 -0.17 13.62
CA LEU A 260 -6.97 -1.58 13.51
C LEU A 260 -5.45 -1.74 13.58
N SER A 261 -4.71 -0.82 12.99
CA SER A 261 -3.24 -0.80 13.05
C SER A 261 -2.76 -0.52 14.47
N ALA A 262 -3.33 0.51 15.12
CA ALA A 262 -2.96 0.90 16.48
C ALA A 262 -3.23 -0.21 17.51
N THR A 263 -4.32 -0.96 17.31
CA THR A 263 -4.69 -2.10 18.17
C THR A 263 -4.07 -3.43 17.74
N GLY A 264 -3.30 -3.47 16.65
CA GLY A 264 -2.68 -4.71 16.13
C GLY A 264 -3.68 -5.74 15.57
N THR A 265 -4.93 -5.32 15.26
CA THR A 265 -6.03 -6.18 14.84
C THR A 265 -6.29 -6.15 13.33
N THR A 266 -5.43 -5.51 12.55
CA THR A 266 -5.54 -5.41 11.08
C THR A 266 -5.74 -6.77 10.41
N HIS A 267 -5.05 -7.81 10.91
CA HIS A 267 -5.12 -9.16 10.39
C HIS A 267 -6.47 -9.86 10.61
N LEU A 268 -7.32 -9.39 11.54
CA LEU A 268 -8.67 -9.89 11.75
C LEU A 268 -9.64 -9.42 10.67
N MET A 269 -9.43 -8.21 10.11
CA MET A 269 -10.27 -7.64 9.04
C MET A 269 -9.88 -8.12 7.64
N VAL A 270 -8.67 -8.60 7.47
CA VAL A 270 -8.26 -9.31 6.25
C VAL A 270 -8.56 -10.80 6.47
N ILE A 271 -9.26 -11.43 5.53
CA ILE A 271 -9.58 -12.86 5.65
C ILE A 271 -8.28 -13.64 5.84
N SER A 272 -8.13 -14.19 7.04
CA SER A 272 -6.91 -14.85 7.47
C SER A 272 -7.00 -16.36 7.28
N GLY A 273 -5.85 -17.01 7.24
CA GLY A 273 -5.77 -18.47 7.27
C GLY A 273 -6.41 -19.09 8.51
N LEU A 274 -6.41 -18.34 9.62
CA LEU A 274 -7.07 -18.77 10.86
C LEU A 274 -8.59 -18.91 10.67
N HIS A 275 -9.23 -17.95 10.00
CA HIS A 275 -10.69 -18.00 9.75
C HIS A 275 -11.07 -19.18 8.87
N VAL A 276 -10.30 -19.44 7.81
CA VAL A 276 -10.50 -20.59 6.91
C VAL A 276 -10.30 -21.91 7.68
N GLY A 277 -9.24 -22.00 8.48
CA GLY A 277 -8.96 -23.18 9.30
C GLY A 277 -10.02 -23.44 10.38
N LEU A 278 -10.54 -22.37 10.97
CA LEU A 278 -11.57 -22.50 12.00
C LEU A 278 -12.90 -22.96 11.43
N VAL A 279 -13.31 -22.45 10.27
CA VAL A 279 -14.50 -22.94 9.56
C VAL A 279 -14.37 -24.45 9.29
N ALA A 280 -13.17 -24.91 8.86
CA ALA A 280 -12.92 -26.33 8.70
C ALA A 280 -13.08 -27.10 9.99
N VAL A 281 -12.44 -26.66 11.09
CA VAL A 281 -12.49 -27.33 12.39
C VAL A 281 -13.92 -27.35 12.95
N LEU A 282 -14.65 -26.24 12.84
CA LEU A 282 -16.05 -26.15 13.29
C LEU A 282 -16.93 -27.17 12.54
N MET A 283 -16.80 -27.23 11.21
CA MET A 283 -17.58 -28.18 10.41
C MET A 283 -17.19 -29.64 10.67
N MET A 284 -15.90 -29.92 10.89
CA MET A 284 -15.44 -31.24 11.33
C MET A 284 -16.06 -31.61 12.68
N PHE A 285 -16.10 -30.66 13.61
CA PHE A 285 -16.70 -30.89 14.95
C PHE A 285 -18.20 -31.13 14.87
N LEU A 286 -18.93 -30.28 14.13
CA LEU A 286 -20.37 -30.45 13.91
C LEU A 286 -20.70 -31.79 13.23
N MET A 287 -19.91 -32.16 12.21
CA MET A 287 -20.12 -33.46 11.54
C MET A 287 -19.85 -34.63 12.47
N ARG A 288 -18.82 -34.50 13.34
CA ARG A 288 -18.55 -35.53 14.35
C ARG A 288 -19.74 -35.69 15.33
N LEU A 289 -20.34 -34.60 15.78
CA LEU A 289 -21.52 -34.62 16.65
C LEU A 289 -22.72 -35.29 15.97
N LEU A 290 -22.90 -35.06 14.66
CA LEU A 290 -23.98 -35.67 13.89
C LEU A 290 -23.76 -37.16 13.61
N ILE A 291 -22.50 -37.59 13.44
CA ILE A 291 -22.15 -38.98 13.11
C ILE A 291 -22.09 -39.86 14.36
N LEU A 292 -21.74 -39.30 15.53
CA LEU A 292 -21.56 -40.03 16.78
C LEU A 292 -22.80 -40.87 17.16
N PRO A 293 -24.04 -40.35 17.11
CA PRO A 293 -25.25 -41.10 17.46
C PRO A 293 -25.62 -42.18 16.47
N LEU A 294 -25.02 -42.13 15.22
CA LEU A 294 -25.30 -43.09 14.16
C LEU A 294 -24.47 -44.39 14.31
N GLY A 295 -23.61 -44.54 15.31
CA GLY A 295 -22.80 -45.73 15.54
C GLY A 295 -21.74 -46.00 14.45
N ILE A 296 -21.45 -45.03 13.60
CA ILE A 296 -20.48 -45.16 12.50
C ILE A 296 -19.05 -45.25 13.08
N ARG A 297 -18.27 -46.21 12.55
CA ARG A 297 -16.88 -46.40 12.96
C ARG A 297 -16.14 -45.08 13.04
N SER A 298 -15.43 -44.87 14.15
CA SER A 298 -14.72 -43.58 14.43
C SER A 298 -13.74 -43.15 13.33
N SER A 299 -13.14 -44.12 12.62
CA SER A 299 -12.24 -43.83 11.47
C SER A 299 -12.95 -43.24 10.26
N VAL A 300 -14.12 -43.79 9.90
CA VAL A 300 -14.95 -43.32 8.79
C VAL A 300 -15.50 -41.93 9.12
N GLY A 301 -16.03 -41.78 10.35
CA GLY A 301 -16.54 -40.51 10.84
C GLY A 301 -15.47 -39.38 10.81
N LEU A 302 -14.24 -39.74 11.17
CA LEU A 302 -13.11 -38.80 11.08
C LEU A 302 -12.82 -38.38 9.61
N GLN A 303 -12.77 -39.34 8.69
CA GLN A 303 -12.51 -39.04 7.27
C GLN A 303 -13.62 -38.18 6.66
N VAL A 304 -14.89 -38.52 6.89
CA VAL A 304 -16.04 -37.71 6.45
C VAL A 304 -15.95 -36.31 7.04
N GLY A 305 -15.65 -36.18 8.32
CA GLY A 305 -15.46 -34.88 8.98
C GLY A 305 -14.35 -34.05 8.30
N VAL A 306 -13.23 -34.66 7.99
CA VAL A 306 -12.10 -33.99 7.29
C VAL A 306 -12.53 -33.47 5.92
N TRP A 307 -13.20 -34.29 5.11
CA TRP A 307 -13.68 -33.86 3.79
C TRP A 307 -14.71 -32.74 3.87
N VAL A 308 -15.70 -32.85 4.79
CA VAL A 308 -16.70 -31.80 5.01
C VAL A 308 -16.03 -30.49 5.47
N GLY A 309 -15.07 -30.60 6.41
CA GLY A 309 -14.31 -29.45 6.85
C GLY A 309 -13.52 -28.77 5.72
N LEU A 310 -12.88 -29.55 4.85
CA LEU A 310 -12.15 -29.02 3.68
C LEU A 310 -13.10 -28.37 2.68
N CYS A 311 -14.24 -28.99 2.38
CA CYS A 311 -15.25 -28.41 1.49
C CYS A 311 -15.80 -27.08 2.05
N ALA A 312 -16.09 -27.02 3.36
CA ALA A 312 -16.56 -25.81 4.00
C ALA A 312 -15.49 -24.69 4.00
N ALA A 313 -14.24 -25.05 4.28
CA ALA A 313 -13.12 -24.10 4.20
C ALA A 313 -12.94 -23.54 2.79
N LEU A 314 -13.01 -24.40 1.78
CA LEU A 314 -12.95 -23.97 0.38
C LEU A 314 -14.15 -23.09 0.03
N GLY A 315 -15.37 -23.48 0.43
CA GLY A 315 -16.58 -22.68 0.22
C GLY A 315 -16.48 -21.29 0.84
N PHE A 316 -15.99 -21.19 2.09
CA PHE A 316 -15.73 -19.89 2.75
C PHE A 316 -14.64 -19.09 2.04
N ALA A 317 -13.53 -19.71 1.66
CA ALA A 317 -12.46 -19.07 0.93
C ALA A 317 -12.96 -18.51 -0.40
N LEU A 318 -13.81 -19.24 -1.12
CA LEU A 318 -14.44 -18.80 -2.36
C LEU A 318 -15.42 -17.64 -2.11
N LEU A 319 -16.30 -17.76 -1.13
CA LEU A 319 -17.25 -16.71 -0.75
C LEU A 319 -16.53 -15.41 -0.38
N SER A 320 -15.40 -15.52 0.26
CA SER A 320 -14.56 -14.39 0.66
C SER A 320 -13.74 -13.76 -0.48
N GLY A 321 -13.92 -14.23 -1.71
CA GLY A 321 -13.28 -13.71 -2.92
C GLY A 321 -11.98 -14.39 -3.28
N PHE A 322 -11.65 -15.52 -2.64
CA PHE A 322 -10.48 -16.36 -2.94
C PHE A 322 -9.17 -15.55 -3.09
N GLY A 323 -8.99 -14.56 -2.19
CA GLY A 323 -7.78 -13.76 -2.16
C GLY A 323 -6.55 -14.61 -1.82
N LEU A 324 -5.34 -14.10 -2.09
CA LEU A 324 -4.10 -14.84 -1.87
C LEU A 324 -3.92 -15.41 -0.45
N PRO A 325 -4.32 -14.71 0.65
CA PRO A 325 -4.28 -15.29 1.98
C PRO A 325 -5.18 -16.52 2.14
N ALA A 326 -6.41 -16.47 1.57
CA ALA A 326 -7.36 -17.57 1.62
C ALA A 326 -6.88 -18.78 0.79
N GLN A 327 -6.30 -18.54 -0.40
CA GLN A 327 -5.70 -19.60 -1.22
C GLN A 327 -4.59 -20.33 -0.47
N ARG A 328 -3.66 -19.58 0.14
CA ARG A 328 -2.59 -20.17 0.95
C ARG A 328 -3.14 -20.98 2.14
N ALA A 329 -4.18 -20.47 2.78
CA ALA A 329 -4.82 -21.18 3.90
C ALA A 329 -5.41 -22.52 3.46
N VAL A 330 -6.09 -22.57 2.33
CA VAL A 330 -6.62 -23.81 1.76
C VAL A 330 -5.49 -24.80 1.42
N ILE A 331 -4.42 -24.32 0.77
CA ILE A 331 -3.26 -25.17 0.45
C ILE A 331 -2.57 -25.68 1.71
N MET A 332 -2.38 -24.84 2.72
CA MET A 332 -1.82 -25.27 4.01
C MET A 332 -2.71 -26.30 4.72
N LEU A 333 -4.02 -26.07 4.70
CA LEU A 333 -4.99 -26.96 5.33
C LEU A 333 -4.99 -28.33 4.64
N LEU A 334 -4.97 -28.36 3.30
CA LEU A 334 -4.81 -29.58 2.53
C LEU A 334 -3.48 -30.29 2.87
N GLY A 335 -2.37 -29.55 2.92
CA GLY A 335 -1.06 -30.10 3.31
C GLY A 335 -1.05 -30.67 4.73
N LEU A 336 -1.64 -29.95 5.68
CA LEU A 336 -1.73 -30.40 7.08
C LEU A 336 -2.62 -31.62 7.26
N MET A 337 -3.72 -31.73 6.48
CA MET A 337 -4.66 -32.82 6.54
C MET A 337 -4.28 -33.99 5.60
N TRP A 338 -3.28 -33.84 4.74
CA TRP A 338 -2.83 -34.82 3.75
C TRP A 338 -2.58 -36.20 4.39
N GLY A 339 -1.90 -36.23 5.53
CA GLY A 339 -1.65 -37.46 6.26
C GLY A 339 -2.92 -38.14 6.76
N ALA A 340 -3.91 -37.38 7.20
CA ALA A 340 -5.20 -37.89 7.66
C ALA A 340 -6.04 -38.45 6.50
N ILE A 341 -5.96 -37.83 5.31
CA ILE A 341 -6.68 -38.23 4.11
C ILE A 341 -6.14 -39.57 3.57
N TRP A 342 -4.80 -39.68 3.50
CA TRP A 342 -4.14 -40.81 2.83
C TRP A 342 -3.55 -41.85 3.81
N GLY A 343 -3.79 -41.71 5.11
CA GLY A 343 -3.25 -42.61 6.14
C GLY A 343 -1.73 -42.48 6.33
N LEU A 344 -1.10 -41.41 5.81
CA LEU A 344 0.35 -41.25 5.85
C LEU A 344 0.80 -40.62 7.19
N LYS A 345 1.82 -41.21 7.82
CA LYS A 345 2.42 -40.68 9.05
C LYS A 345 3.46 -39.61 8.73
N LEU A 346 2.99 -38.43 8.29
CA LEU A 346 3.87 -37.28 8.03
C LEU A 346 4.05 -36.42 9.30
N SER A 347 5.29 -35.97 9.55
CA SER A 347 5.57 -34.99 10.60
C SER A 347 4.97 -33.62 10.26
N PHE A 348 4.72 -32.79 11.26
CA PHE A 348 4.22 -31.42 11.05
C PHE A 348 5.09 -30.62 10.06
N SER A 349 6.42 -30.71 10.22
CA SER A 349 7.36 -30.03 9.32
C SER A 349 7.26 -30.53 7.88
N GLN A 350 7.12 -31.83 7.65
CA GLN A 350 6.95 -32.38 6.28
C GLN A 350 5.66 -31.85 5.64
N ARG A 351 4.57 -31.78 6.39
CA ARG A 351 3.29 -31.24 5.90
C ARG A 351 3.38 -29.77 5.55
N LEU A 352 4.03 -28.98 6.42
CA LEU A 352 4.23 -27.54 6.18
C LEU A 352 5.15 -27.29 4.98
N TYR A 353 6.22 -28.07 4.82
CA TYR A 353 7.09 -28.00 3.64
C TYR A 353 6.35 -28.37 2.34
N THR A 354 5.53 -29.41 2.38
CA THR A 354 4.73 -29.77 1.20
C THR A 354 3.79 -28.62 0.81
N ALA A 355 3.09 -28.04 1.75
CA ALA A 355 2.24 -26.87 1.50
C ALA A 355 3.03 -25.66 0.96
N PHE A 356 4.21 -25.41 1.50
CA PHE A 356 5.09 -24.33 1.05
C PHE A 356 5.50 -24.51 -0.42
N PHE A 357 5.96 -25.71 -0.79
CA PHE A 357 6.34 -25.99 -2.18
C PHE A 357 5.15 -25.96 -3.14
N ILE A 358 3.99 -26.52 -2.76
CA ILE A 358 2.78 -26.44 -3.57
C ILE A 358 2.40 -24.98 -3.82
N THR A 359 2.46 -24.14 -2.80
CA THR A 359 2.16 -22.71 -2.96
C THR A 359 3.14 -22.02 -3.92
N LEU A 360 4.44 -22.34 -3.82
CA LEU A 360 5.45 -21.76 -4.73
C LEU A 360 5.28 -22.26 -6.17
N ILE A 361 4.90 -23.51 -6.37
CA ILE A 361 4.61 -24.05 -7.71
C ILE A 361 3.39 -23.36 -8.32
N LEU A 362 2.29 -23.22 -7.54
CA LEU A 362 1.06 -22.61 -8.03
C LEU A 362 1.16 -21.09 -8.16
N GLN A 363 1.97 -20.46 -7.30
CA GLN A 363 2.08 -19.01 -7.19
C GLN A 363 3.54 -18.60 -6.93
N PRO A 364 4.45 -18.74 -7.89
CA PRO A 364 5.88 -18.50 -7.70
C PRO A 364 6.17 -17.08 -7.20
N ILE A 365 5.42 -16.10 -7.69
CA ILE A 365 5.59 -14.69 -7.33
C ILE A 365 5.09 -14.38 -5.91
N SER A 366 4.35 -15.27 -5.26
CA SER A 366 3.83 -15.03 -3.90
C SER A 366 4.96 -14.86 -2.87
N ALA A 367 6.11 -15.47 -3.08
CA ALA A 367 7.29 -15.34 -2.22
C ALA A 367 7.81 -13.89 -2.12
N THR A 368 7.49 -13.04 -3.10
CA THR A 368 7.88 -11.62 -3.06
C THR A 368 6.93 -10.75 -2.22
N ARG A 369 5.83 -11.33 -1.74
CA ARG A 369 4.85 -10.64 -0.90
C ARG A 369 5.10 -10.91 0.58
N LEU A 370 5.13 -9.86 1.37
CA LEU A 370 5.28 -9.96 2.83
C LEU A 370 4.26 -10.91 3.46
N GLY A 371 2.99 -10.84 3.02
CA GLY A 371 1.92 -11.69 3.52
C GLY A 371 2.15 -13.19 3.34
N PHE A 372 2.97 -13.61 2.35
CA PHE A 372 3.38 -15.01 2.19
C PHE A 372 4.19 -15.45 3.41
N TRP A 373 5.21 -14.71 3.77
CA TRP A 373 6.11 -15.01 4.89
C TRP A 373 5.38 -14.93 6.22
N LEU A 374 4.58 -13.89 6.44
CA LEU A 374 3.76 -13.78 7.65
C LEU A 374 2.89 -15.01 7.86
N SER A 375 2.28 -15.56 6.81
CA SER A 375 1.44 -16.76 6.91
C SER A 375 2.23 -18.01 7.29
N TYR A 376 3.38 -18.27 6.65
CA TYR A 376 4.19 -19.45 6.90
C TYR A 376 4.92 -19.38 8.26
N VAL A 377 5.44 -18.19 8.62
CA VAL A 377 6.07 -17.96 9.93
C VAL A 377 5.03 -18.12 11.06
N ALA A 378 3.80 -17.62 10.87
CA ALA A 378 2.74 -17.79 11.87
C ALA A 378 2.38 -19.26 12.09
N VAL A 379 2.16 -20.04 11.02
CA VAL A 379 1.84 -21.47 11.15
C VAL A 379 3.01 -22.25 11.75
N PHE A 380 4.24 -21.91 11.39
CA PHE A 380 5.43 -22.49 11.99
C PHE A 380 5.54 -22.19 13.49
N ALA A 381 5.34 -20.93 13.90
CA ALA A 381 5.35 -20.52 15.30
C ALA A 381 4.30 -21.27 16.14
N LEU A 382 3.08 -21.35 15.62
CA LEU A 382 2.01 -22.12 16.26
C LEU A 382 2.35 -23.61 16.36
N GLY A 383 2.91 -24.19 15.30
CA GLY A 383 3.34 -25.59 15.30
C GLY A 383 4.39 -25.88 16.34
N LEU A 384 5.36 -24.99 16.57
CA LEU A 384 6.37 -25.12 17.62
C LEU A 384 5.76 -25.16 19.02
N VAL A 385 4.76 -24.33 19.28
CA VAL A 385 4.08 -24.26 20.58
C VAL A 385 3.20 -25.49 20.83
N TRP A 386 2.47 -25.95 19.80
CA TRP A 386 1.51 -27.07 19.97
C TRP A 386 2.14 -28.45 19.93
N TYR A 387 3.23 -28.62 19.19
CA TYR A 387 3.87 -29.95 19.01
C TYR A 387 4.39 -30.59 20.31
N GLN A 388 4.61 -29.82 21.35
CA GLN A 388 5.50 -30.19 22.42
C GLN A 388 4.81 -30.58 23.72
N SER A 389 3.49 -30.66 23.82
CA SER A 389 2.86 -31.05 25.09
C SER A 389 1.55 -31.80 24.89
N ALA A 390 1.55 -33.04 25.33
CA ALA A 390 0.38 -33.92 25.39
C ALA A 390 -0.46 -33.71 26.66
N SER A 391 -0.16 -32.68 27.47
CA SER A 391 -0.88 -32.45 28.74
C SER A 391 -2.35 -32.14 28.48
N GLN A 392 -3.22 -32.91 29.13
CA GLN A 392 -4.68 -32.78 29.03
C GLN A 392 -5.27 -31.75 30.01
N GLN A 393 -4.50 -31.20 30.92
CA GLN A 393 -4.99 -30.25 31.94
C GLN A 393 -5.36 -28.91 31.28
N TRP A 394 -6.49 -28.35 31.64
CA TRP A 394 -7.05 -27.13 31.08
C TRP A 394 -6.15 -25.90 31.28
N TRP A 395 -5.44 -25.79 32.39
CA TRP A 395 -4.43 -24.76 32.66
C TRP A 395 -3.34 -24.72 31.60
N HIS A 396 -2.85 -25.87 31.16
CA HIS A 396 -1.85 -25.96 30.13
C HIS A 396 -2.36 -25.49 28.78
N ARG A 397 -3.66 -25.56 28.51
CA ARG A 397 -4.27 -25.00 27.30
C ARG A 397 -4.26 -23.46 27.33
N ILE A 398 -4.58 -22.87 28.49
CA ILE A 398 -4.50 -21.40 28.66
C ILE A 398 -3.06 -20.91 28.51
N ILE A 399 -2.12 -21.56 29.20
CA ILE A 399 -0.68 -21.24 29.08
C ILE A 399 -0.21 -21.32 27.62
N LYS A 400 -0.69 -22.33 26.88
CA LYS A 400 -0.37 -22.44 25.45
C LYS A 400 -0.93 -21.33 24.59
N LEU A 401 -2.12 -20.79 24.91
CA LEU A 401 -2.65 -19.62 24.19
C LEU A 401 -1.75 -18.40 24.38
N PHE A 402 -1.32 -18.14 25.61
CA PHE A 402 -0.35 -17.05 25.89
C PHE A 402 1.00 -17.29 25.20
N ALA A 403 1.50 -18.53 25.28
CA ALA A 403 2.76 -18.90 24.61
C ALA A 403 2.66 -18.79 23.07
N ALA A 404 1.53 -19.16 22.48
CA ALA A 404 1.28 -19.01 21.05
C ALA A 404 1.25 -17.54 20.64
N GLN A 405 0.55 -16.68 21.42
CA GLN A 405 0.52 -15.25 21.17
C GLN A 405 1.89 -14.62 21.33
N GLY A 406 2.66 -15.00 22.36
CA GLY A 406 4.04 -14.56 22.54
C GLY A 406 4.95 -14.97 21.39
N ALA A 407 4.88 -16.22 20.93
CA ALA A 407 5.65 -16.71 19.80
C ALA A 407 5.31 -15.98 18.49
N LEU A 408 4.01 -15.72 18.25
CA LEU A 408 3.56 -14.94 17.11
C LEU A 408 4.07 -13.50 17.17
N SER A 409 3.92 -12.85 18.32
CA SER A 409 4.41 -11.49 18.51
C SER A 409 5.91 -11.41 18.30
N LEU A 410 6.69 -12.32 18.89
CA LEU A 410 8.14 -12.33 18.80
C LEU A 410 8.64 -12.48 17.35
N LEU A 411 8.03 -13.35 16.56
CA LEU A 411 8.45 -13.61 15.19
C LEU A 411 7.84 -12.67 14.15
N LEU A 412 6.59 -12.24 14.33
CA LEU A 412 5.92 -11.41 13.33
C LEU A 412 6.16 -9.92 13.54
N LEU A 413 6.37 -9.47 14.78
CA LEU A 413 6.52 -8.06 15.12
C LEU A 413 7.66 -7.37 14.36
N PRO A 414 8.89 -7.95 14.28
CA PRO A 414 9.98 -7.35 13.49
C PRO A 414 9.62 -7.20 12.00
N ILE A 415 8.94 -8.19 11.44
CA ILE A 415 8.54 -8.19 10.03
C ILE A 415 7.47 -7.12 9.77
N ILE A 416 6.50 -6.98 10.68
CA ILE A 416 5.44 -5.97 10.60
C ILE A 416 6.05 -4.57 10.79
N ALA A 417 6.91 -4.40 11.78
CA ALA A 417 7.59 -3.16 12.08
C ALA A 417 8.37 -2.62 10.88
N LEU A 418 9.13 -3.50 10.22
CA LEU A 418 9.87 -3.17 8.99
C LEU A 418 8.95 -2.69 7.85
N SER A 419 7.76 -3.27 7.74
CA SER A 419 6.85 -2.97 6.63
C SER A 419 5.94 -1.75 6.86
N THR A 420 5.60 -1.46 8.10
CA THR A 420 4.64 -0.42 8.47
C THR A 420 5.28 0.78 9.15
N GLY A 421 6.51 0.64 9.66
CA GLY A 421 7.16 1.62 10.52
C GLY A 421 6.53 1.77 11.91
N TYR A 422 5.52 0.96 12.24
CA TYR A 422 4.80 1.01 13.50
C TYR A 422 4.67 -0.34 14.17
N VAL A 423 4.62 -0.34 15.50
CA VAL A 423 4.41 -1.52 16.34
C VAL A 423 3.25 -1.24 17.29
N SER A 424 2.24 -2.13 17.30
CA SER A 424 1.18 -2.09 18.31
C SER A 424 1.67 -2.77 19.60
N VAL A 425 1.76 -2.00 20.67
CA VAL A 425 2.16 -2.50 22.00
C VAL A 425 1.00 -3.25 22.66
N VAL A 426 -0.22 -2.79 22.48
CA VAL A 426 -1.44 -3.37 23.04
C VAL A 426 -1.93 -4.59 22.25
N GLY A 427 -1.47 -4.73 20.99
CA GLY A 427 -1.93 -5.77 20.07
C GLY A 427 -1.88 -7.19 20.62
N PRO A 428 -0.78 -7.65 21.26
CA PRO A 428 -0.71 -9.00 21.82
C PRO A 428 -1.81 -9.28 22.86
N LEU A 429 -2.12 -8.32 23.74
CA LEU A 429 -3.17 -8.46 24.75
C LEU A 429 -4.57 -8.45 24.14
N ILE A 430 -4.83 -7.51 23.24
CA ILE A 430 -6.11 -7.40 22.53
C ILE A 430 -6.40 -8.66 21.73
N ASN A 431 -5.40 -9.23 21.06
CA ASN A 431 -5.56 -10.43 20.24
C ASN A 431 -5.89 -11.69 21.05
N ILE A 432 -5.45 -11.79 22.31
CA ILE A 432 -5.84 -12.91 23.19
C ILE A 432 -7.36 -12.94 23.38
N ILE A 433 -8.01 -11.78 23.43
CA ILE A 433 -9.45 -11.66 23.64
C ILE A 433 -10.18 -11.69 22.30
N LEU A 434 -9.78 -10.85 21.36
CA LEU A 434 -10.52 -10.64 20.11
C LEU A 434 -10.38 -11.80 19.12
N VAL A 435 -9.22 -12.46 19.05
CA VAL A 435 -9.08 -13.60 18.13
C VAL A 435 -10.09 -14.71 18.43
N PRO A 436 -10.28 -15.20 19.65
CA PRO A 436 -11.34 -16.16 19.98
C PRO A 436 -12.75 -15.62 19.72
N VAL A 437 -13.04 -14.36 20.12
CA VAL A 437 -14.37 -13.75 19.94
C VAL A 437 -14.73 -13.67 18.45
N PHE A 438 -13.84 -13.15 17.62
CA PHE A 438 -14.07 -13.04 16.16
C PHE A 438 -14.17 -14.43 15.52
N SER A 439 -13.24 -15.30 15.87
CA SER A 439 -13.10 -16.56 15.15
C SER A 439 -14.16 -17.58 15.55
N VAL A 440 -14.52 -17.68 16.84
CA VAL A 440 -15.45 -18.72 17.32
C VAL A 440 -16.90 -18.26 17.30
N PHE A 441 -17.17 -16.99 17.53
CA PHE A 441 -18.52 -16.47 17.67
C PHE A 441 -18.93 -15.57 16.50
N LEU A 442 -18.18 -14.49 16.27
CA LEU A 442 -18.62 -13.43 15.37
C LEU A 442 -18.67 -13.89 13.91
N ILE A 443 -17.56 -14.43 13.38
CA ILE A 443 -17.48 -14.84 11.97
C ILE A 443 -18.47 -15.97 11.64
N PRO A 444 -18.60 -17.05 12.45
CA PRO A 444 -19.62 -18.06 12.22
C PRO A 444 -21.04 -17.49 12.25
N ALA A 445 -21.36 -16.62 13.21
CA ALA A 445 -22.69 -15.99 13.30
C ALA A 445 -22.98 -15.13 12.06
N LEU A 446 -22.03 -14.25 11.66
CA LEU A 446 -22.18 -13.40 10.47
C LEU A 446 -22.32 -14.24 9.19
N LEU A 447 -21.61 -15.38 9.09
CA LEU A 447 -21.69 -16.30 7.96
C LEU A 447 -23.06 -16.96 7.88
N VAL A 448 -23.55 -17.49 9.01
CA VAL A 448 -24.87 -18.14 9.10
C VAL A 448 -25.97 -17.15 8.75
N VAL A 449 -25.95 -15.95 9.35
CA VAL A 449 -26.94 -14.90 9.05
C VAL A 449 -26.85 -14.48 7.58
N SER A 450 -25.65 -14.33 7.00
CA SER A 450 -25.48 -14.03 5.59
C SER A 450 -26.09 -15.09 4.68
N ILE A 451 -25.96 -16.37 4.99
CA ILE A 451 -26.53 -17.46 4.20
C ILE A 451 -28.05 -17.49 4.36
N ILE A 452 -28.54 -17.42 5.59
CA ILE A 452 -30.00 -17.50 5.85
C ILE A 452 -30.72 -16.30 5.24
N SER A 453 -30.16 -15.10 5.31
CA SER A 453 -30.75 -13.88 4.73
C SER A 453 -30.91 -13.91 3.20
N THR A 454 -30.21 -14.84 2.50
CA THR A 454 -30.44 -15.06 1.06
C THR A 454 -31.67 -15.92 0.76
N MET A 455 -32.12 -16.70 1.74
CA MET A 455 -33.23 -17.67 1.58
C MET A 455 -34.48 -17.21 2.26
N PHE A 456 -34.33 -16.49 3.37
CA PHE A 456 -35.46 -16.04 4.22
C PHE A 456 -35.29 -14.59 4.64
N ALA A 457 -36.37 -13.84 4.70
CA ALA A 457 -36.39 -12.53 5.34
C ALA A 457 -36.21 -12.72 6.85
N LEU A 458 -35.10 -12.22 7.38
CA LEU A 458 -34.83 -12.27 8.80
C LEU A 458 -35.46 -11.06 9.52
N PRO A 459 -35.93 -11.22 10.75
CA PRO A 459 -36.46 -10.10 11.55
C PRO A 459 -35.40 -9.03 11.84
N ASP A 460 -35.81 -7.76 11.89
CA ASP A 460 -34.90 -6.62 12.09
C ASP A 460 -34.11 -6.68 13.38
N PHE A 461 -34.63 -7.30 14.45
CA PHE A 461 -33.93 -7.44 15.72
C PHE A 461 -32.63 -8.25 15.59
N VAL A 462 -32.51 -9.18 14.61
CA VAL A 462 -31.28 -9.94 14.34
C VAL A 462 -30.18 -8.99 13.86
N PHE A 463 -30.53 -8.12 12.92
CA PHE A 463 -29.60 -7.12 12.39
C PHE A 463 -29.25 -6.06 13.43
N ALA A 464 -30.22 -5.62 14.23
CA ALA A 464 -29.99 -4.69 15.35
C ALA A 464 -29.06 -5.28 16.40
N GLY A 465 -29.20 -6.56 16.72
CA GLY A 465 -28.28 -7.26 17.65
C GLY A 465 -26.85 -7.38 17.12
N ILE A 466 -26.70 -7.68 15.83
CA ILE A 466 -25.39 -7.70 15.18
C ILE A 466 -24.79 -6.28 15.13
N ASP A 467 -25.59 -5.26 14.78
CA ASP A 467 -25.14 -3.86 14.76
C ASP A 467 -24.64 -3.44 16.13
N PHE A 468 -25.41 -3.69 17.18
CA PHE A 468 -25.01 -3.40 18.57
C PHE A 468 -23.68 -4.07 18.93
N THR A 469 -23.53 -5.35 18.58
CA THR A 469 -22.31 -6.11 18.87
C THR A 469 -21.10 -5.54 18.14
N LEU A 470 -21.23 -5.28 16.84
CA LEU A 470 -20.13 -4.73 16.01
C LEU A 470 -19.77 -3.31 16.43
N VAL A 471 -20.76 -2.45 16.75
CA VAL A 471 -20.54 -1.07 17.21
C VAL A 471 -19.86 -1.08 18.58
N SER A 472 -20.30 -1.93 19.52
CA SER A 472 -19.72 -2.02 20.86
C SER A 472 -18.26 -2.50 20.82
N LEU A 473 -17.97 -3.54 20.04
CA LEU A 473 -16.60 -4.00 19.81
C LEU A 473 -15.74 -2.91 19.17
N TRP A 474 -16.30 -2.19 18.21
CA TRP A 474 -15.61 -1.09 17.54
C TRP A 474 -15.29 0.07 18.48
N GLN A 475 -16.23 0.48 19.34
CA GLN A 475 -16.01 1.53 20.35
C GLN A 475 -14.89 1.13 21.32
N GLY A 476 -14.87 -0.14 21.74
CA GLY A 476 -13.76 -0.67 22.55
C GLY A 476 -12.41 -0.55 21.85
N LEU A 477 -12.34 -0.88 20.55
CA LEU A 477 -11.12 -0.70 19.75
C LEU A 477 -10.73 0.77 19.58
N GLU A 478 -11.69 1.67 19.33
CA GLU A 478 -11.43 3.13 19.24
C GLU A 478 -10.89 3.66 20.58
N ALA A 479 -11.44 3.23 21.72
CA ALA A 479 -10.95 3.64 23.04
C ALA A 479 -9.50 3.20 23.29
N VAL A 480 -9.17 1.94 22.96
CA VAL A 480 -7.79 1.42 23.09
C VAL A 480 -6.85 2.12 22.12
N ALA A 481 -7.27 2.36 20.88
CA ALA A 481 -6.46 3.07 19.88
C ALA A 481 -6.18 4.53 20.27
N GLY A 482 -7.04 5.14 21.09
CA GLY A 482 -6.86 6.48 21.67
C GLY A 482 -5.78 6.59 22.75
N ILE A 483 -5.26 5.46 23.24
CA ILE A 483 -4.17 5.46 24.21
C ILE A 483 -2.87 5.86 23.49
N THR A 484 -2.17 6.87 23.99
CA THR A 484 -0.99 7.48 23.34
C THR A 484 0.14 6.49 23.05
N TRP A 485 0.30 5.47 23.88
CA TRP A 485 1.32 4.42 23.72
C TRP A 485 0.78 3.11 23.11
N ALA A 486 -0.48 3.08 22.66
CA ALA A 486 -1.05 1.88 22.01
C ALA A 486 -0.24 1.44 20.79
N GLN A 487 0.31 2.40 20.07
CA GLN A 487 1.16 2.19 18.91
C GLN A 487 2.43 3.04 19.02
N VAL A 488 3.58 2.46 18.70
CA VAL A 488 4.86 3.14 18.73
C VAL A 488 5.49 3.15 17.36
N PHE A 489 6.03 4.31 16.99
CA PHE A 489 6.76 4.50 15.74
C PHE A 489 8.19 3.94 15.88
N VAL A 490 8.59 3.13 14.93
CA VAL A 490 9.90 2.47 14.84
C VAL A 490 10.52 2.60 13.44
N GLY A 491 9.94 3.45 12.60
CA GLY A 491 10.48 3.75 11.27
C GLY A 491 11.87 4.37 11.35
N GLY A 492 12.66 4.21 10.28
CA GLY A 492 14.04 4.71 10.21
C GLY A 492 15.08 3.91 10.99
N LEU A 493 14.68 2.81 11.65
CA LEU A 493 15.63 1.90 12.25
C LEU A 493 16.38 1.12 11.18
N PRO A 494 17.70 0.88 11.36
CA PRO A 494 18.48 0.12 10.42
C PRO A 494 17.97 -1.33 10.32
N MET A 495 18.06 -1.91 9.13
CA MET A 495 17.59 -3.26 8.83
C MET A 495 18.16 -4.32 9.79
N GLU A 496 19.41 -4.15 10.20
CA GLU A 496 20.12 -5.04 11.12
C GLU A 496 19.39 -5.18 12.47
N SER A 497 18.70 -4.12 12.90
CA SER A 497 17.93 -4.14 14.15
C SER A 497 16.74 -5.09 14.06
N PHE A 498 16.03 -5.10 12.94
CA PHE A 498 14.90 -6.00 12.70
C PHE A 498 15.35 -7.44 12.52
N VAL A 499 16.48 -7.65 11.82
CA VAL A 499 17.11 -8.97 11.64
C VAL A 499 17.58 -9.51 12.98
N SER A 500 18.25 -8.69 13.79
CA SER A 500 18.71 -9.08 15.13
C SER A 500 17.54 -9.43 16.04
N ALA A 501 16.48 -8.64 16.05
CA ALA A 501 15.26 -8.92 16.83
C ALA A 501 14.60 -10.24 16.39
N PHE A 502 14.54 -10.52 15.10
CA PHE A 502 14.02 -11.77 14.57
C PHE A 502 14.89 -12.99 14.97
N ILE A 503 16.21 -12.87 14.86
CA ILE A 503 17.16 -13.92 15.28
C ILE A 503 17.03 -14.22 16.77
N ILE A 504 16.99 -13.17 17.60
CA ILE A 504 16.80 -13.30 19.05
C ILE A 504 15.47 -14.01 19.32
N GLY A 505 14.40 -13.63 18.60
CA GLY A 505 13.10 -14.30 18.72
C GLY A 505 13.18 -15.80 18.39
N CYS A 506 13.86 -16.15 17.29
CA CYS A 506 14.08 -17.55 16.93
C CYS A 506 14.88 -18.30 18.00
N LEU A 507 15.96 -17.71 18.53
CA LEU A 507 16.78 -18.30 19.58
C LEU A 507 15.99 -18.51 20.88
N CYS A 508 15.18 -17.54 21.29
CA CYS A 508 14.31 -17.66 22.46
C CYS A 508 13.32 -18.82 22.35
N LEU A 509 12.80 -19.10 21.15
CA LEU A 509 11.90 -20.23 20.91
C LEU A 509 12.62 -21.59 20.87
N VAL A 510 13.89 -21.61 20.51
CA VAL A 510 14.72 -22.84 20.45
C VAL A 510 15.32 -23.20 21.82
N VAL A 511 15.78 -22.22 22.60
CA VAL A 511 16.37 -22.40 23.94
C VAL A 511 15.29 -22.62 25.00
N ARG A 512 14.69 -23.77 24.97
CA ARG A 512 13.43 -24.14 25.55
C ARG A 512 13.46 -24.61 27.02
N ARG A 513 14.47 -24.41 27.78
CA ARG A 513 14.57 -24.94 29.15
C ARG A 513 13.82 -24.15 30.22
N TRP A 514 13.10 -23.06 29.84
CA TRP A 514 12.50 -22.19 30.84
C TRP A 514 10.96 -22.15 30.73
N HIS A 515 10.29 -22.46 31.81
CA HIS A 515 8.83 -22.45 32.02
C HIS A 515 8.24 -21.02 32.15
N TRP A 516 8.42 -20.19 31.11
CA TRP A 516 8.15 -18.76 31.27
C TRP A 516 7.18 -18.20 30.20
N PRO A 517 5.93 -18.68 30.11
CA PRO A 517 4.96 -18.14 29.14
C PRO A 517 4.63 -16.66 29.41
N VAL A 518 4.72 -16.21 30.66
CA VAL A 518 4.50 -14.81 31.05
C VAL A 518 5.64 -13.90 30.58
N LEU A 519 6.89 -14.36 30.66
CA LEU A 519 8.03 -13.60 30.13
C LEU A 519 8.02 -13.55 28.60
N ILE A 520 7.56 -14.60 27.91
CA ILE A 520 7.39 -14.57 26.45
C ILE A 520 6.35 -13.51 26.06
N LEU A 521 5.32 -13.30 26.88
CA LEU A 521 4.35 -12.23 26.66
C LEU A 521 4.92 -10.83 26.97
N LEU A 522 5.76 -10.72 28.00
CA LEU A 522 6.43 -9.47 28.39
C LEU A 522 7.71 -9.20 27.58
N MET A 523 8.33 -10.21 26.95
CA MET A 523 9.53 -10.04 26.14
C MET A 523 9.39 -9.00 25.02
N PRO A 524 8.28 -8.88 24.26
CA PRO A 524 8.10 -7.80 23.30
C PRO A 524 8.12 -6.42 23.99
N LEU A 525 7.55 -6.31 25.17
CA LEU A 525 7.52 -5.07 25.95
C LEU A 525 8.90 -4.75 26.53
N ILE A 526 9.57 -5.74 27.14
CA ILE A 526 10.93 -5.61 27.68
C ILE A 526 11.94 -5.39 26.53
N GLY A 527 11.83 -6.19 25.48
CA GLY A 527 12.64 -6.04 24.27
C GLY A 527 12.45 -4.67 23.65
N PHE A 528 11.23 -4.15 23.63
CA PHE A 528 10.94 -2.81 23.15
C PHE A 528 11.54 -1.71 24.04
N VAL A 529 11.44 -1.81 25.36
CA VAL A 529 12.03 -0.86 26.31
C VAL A 529 13.56 -0.87 26.25
N VAL A 530 14.16 -2.06 26.23
CA VAL A 530 15.62 -2.25 26.07
C VAL A 530 16.07 -1.78 24.67
N PHE A 531 15.33 -2.10 23.65
CA PHE A 531 15.57 -1.70 22.27
C PHE A 531 15.46 -0.18 22.08
N LYS A 532 14.44 0.47 22.67
CA LYS A 532 14.30 1.93 22.68
C LYS A 532 15.47 2.60 23.43
N SER A 533 15.92 2.02 24.55
CA SER A 533 17.06 2.50 25.30
C SER A 533 18.40 2.33 24.56
N LEU A 534 18.59 1.19 23.90
CA LEU A 534 19.78 0.94 23.06
C LEU A 534 19.79 1.83 21.83
N ILE A 535 18.65 2.07 21.20
CA ILE A 535 18.52 2.87 19.96
C ILE A 535 18.64 4.36 20.21
N SER A 536 18.19 4.86 21.35
CA SER A 536 18.46 6.26 21.72
C SER A 536 19.96 6.59 21.75
N ASN A 537 20.81 5.58 21.89
CA ASN A 537 22.26 5.68 21.95
C ASN A 537 22.99 5.22 20.66
N LEU A 538 22.26 4.69 19.64
CA LEU A 538 22.90 4.34 18.37
C LEU A 538 23.11 5.60 17.52
N PRO A 539 24.26 5.74 16.82
CA PRO A 539 24.44 6.83 15.87
C PRO A 539 23.37 6.71 14.78
N LYS A 540 22.53 7.74 14.70
CA LYS A 540 21.51 7.86 13.64
C LYS A 540 22.21 7.81 12.28
N THR A 541 21.57 7.25 11.28
CA THR A 541 22.10 7.13 9.92
C THR A 541 22.72 8.45 9.44
N SER A 542 23.78 8.38 8.64
CA SER A 542 24.62 9.51 8.22
C SER A 542 23.87 10.70 7.59
N ILE A 543 22.60 10.50 7.20
CA ILE A 543 21.72 11.56 6.67
C ILE A 543 21.24 12.51 7.78
N ASN A 544 21.14 12.05 9.03
CA ASN A 544 20.63 12.80 10.17
C ASN A 544 21.73 13.54 10.96
N SER A 545 22.87 13.82 10.35
CA SER A 545 23.91 14.68 11.00
C SER A 545 23.45 16.14 10.99
N PRO A 546 23.53 16.87 12.11
CA PRO A 546 23.26 18.32 12.16
C PRO A 546 24.16 19.14 11.22
N SER A 547 25.34 18.60 10.88
CA SER A 547 26.31 19.22 9.99
C SER A 547 25.97 19.08 8.50
N LYS A 548 24.84 18.45 8.18
CA LYS A 548 24.42 18.14 6.82
C LYS A 548 22.99 18.58 6.58
N VAL A 549 22.74 19.24 5.45
CA VAL A 549 21.38 19.57 4.98
C VAL A 549 21.12 18.84 3.68
N VAL A 550 19.98 18.15 3.57
CA VAL A 550 19.57 17.45 2.37
C VAL A 550 18.29 18.08 1.83
N VAL A 551 18.35 18.55 0.60
CA VAL A 551 17.19 19.05 -0.14
C VAL A 551 16.82 17.99 -1.19
N THR A 552 15.69 17.36 -1.02
CA THR A 552 15.21 16.25 -1.84
C THR A 552 14.05 16.70 -2.71
N LEU A 553 14.19 16.64 -4.02
CA LEU A 553 13.08 16.75 -4.95
C LEU A 553 12.49 15.35 -5.17
N LEU A 554 11.28 15.12 -4.68
CA LEU A 554 10.61 13.83 -4.79
C LEU A 554 10.04 13.61 -6.19
N ASP A 555 10.12 12.39 -6.71
CA ASP A 555 9.38 12.01 -7.91
C ASP A 555 7.89 11.81 -7.54
N VAL A 556 7.14 12.86 -7.70
CA VAL A 556 5.67 12.88 -7.55
C VAL A 556 4.95 12.86 -8.92
N GLY A 557 5.67 12.58 -10.00
CA GLY A 557 5.14 12.66 -11.35
C GLY A 557 4.89 14.10 -11.76
N GLN A 558 3.64 14.44 -12.14
CA GLN A 558 3.26 15.82 -12.41
C GLN A 558 2.80 16.47 -11.11
N GLY A 559 3.46 17.55 -10.74
CA GLY A 559 3.30 18.27 -9.48
C GLY A 559 4.64 18.53 -8.79
N LEU A 560 4.63 19.13 -7.64
CA LEU A 560 5.85 19.48 -6.89
C LEU A 560 5.80 18.90 -5.48
N SER A 561 6.95 18.42 -5.00
CA SER A 561 7.19 18.16 -3.58
C SER A 561 8.68 18.20 -3.31
N VAL A 562 9.10 19.14 -2.45
CA VAL A 562 10.50 19.33 -2.06
C VAL A 562 10.61 19.11 -0.55
N TRP A 563 11.49 18.23 -0.15
CA TRP A 563 11.71 17.89 1.25
C TRP A 563 13.08 18.36 1.70
N VAL A 564 13.13 19.18 2.74
CA VAL A 564 14.35 19.73 3.35
C VAL A 564 14.56 19.12 4.72
N GLN A 565 15.74 18.56 4.96
CA GLN A 565 16.09 17.88 6.20
C GLN A 565 17.43 18.36 6.75
N GLN A 566 17.48 18.59 8.08
CA GLN A 566 18.71 18.86 8.84
C GLN A 566 18.63 18.14 10.20
N GLY A 567 19.39 17.08 10.39
CA GLY A 567 19.27 16.26 11.60
C GLY A 567 17.86 15.68 11.76
N GLU A 568 17.19 16.01 12.87
CA GLU A 568 15.80 15.60 13.13
C GLU A 568 14.76 16.56 12.54
N HIS A 569 15.20 17.75 12.14
CA HIS A 569 14.35 18.80 11.61
C HIS A 569 13.97 18.56 10.16
N ASN A 570 12.73 18.91 9.81
CA ASN A 570 12.24 18.67 8.48
C ASN A 570 11.18 19.69 8.04
N MET A 571 11.23 20.07 6.77
CA MET A 571 10.27 20.91 6.10
C MET A 571 9.86 20.27 4.78
N LEU A 572 8.58 20.26 4.49
CA LEU A 572 8.07 19.86 3.19
C LEU A 572 7.42 21.04 2.47
N TYR A 573 7.74 21.22 1.21
CA TYR A 573 7.18 22.23 0.34
C TYR A 573 6.39 21.53 -0.76
N ASP A 574 5.08 21.75 -0.80
CA ASP A 574 4.08 21.11 -1.66
C ASP A 574 3.91 19.58 -1.50
N LEU A 575 2.79 19.06 -1.97
CA LEU A 575 2.31 17.70 -1.68
C LEU A 575 1.99 16.88 -2.94
N GLY A 576 2.29 17.41 -4.11
CA GLY A 576 1.93 16.75 -5.36
C GLY A 576 0.43 16.64 -5.58
N ASN A 577 0.04 15.86 -6.58
CA ASN A 577 -1.30 15.81 -7.12
C ASN A 577 -2.24 14.88 -6.33
N ARG A 578 -3.54 15.21 -6.38
CA ARG A 578 -4.66 14.33 -6.04
C ARG A 578 -5.54 14.12 -7.26
N TYR A 579 -5.80 12.88 -7.58
CA TYR A 579 -6.60 12.51 -8.74
C TYR A 579 -8.07 12.31 -8.38
N TYR A 580 -8.97 12.45 -9.34
CA TYR A 580 -10.41 12.22 -9.15
C TYR A 580 -10.74 10.83 -8.59
N SER A 581 -9.90 9.84 -8.84
CA SER A 581 -10.01 8.49 -8.26
C SER A 581 -9.87 8.43 -6.74
N GLY A 582 -9.47 9.54 -6.10
CA GLY A 582 -9.11 9.59 -4.69
C GLY A 582 -7.65 9.23 -4.42
N PHE A 583 -6.91 8.75 -5.43
CA PHE A 583 -5.47 8.53 -5.33
C PHE A 583 -4.75 9.87 -5.14
N ASN A 584 -3.81 9.93 -4.20
CA ASN A 584 -3.00 11.11 -3.93
C ASN A 584 -1.55 10.73 -3.67
N LEU A 585 -0.64 11.67 -3.84
CA LEU A 585 0.80 11.43 -3.77
C LEU A 585 1.32 11.45 -2.33
N VAL A 586 0.57 11.98 -1.40
CA VAL A 586 0.90 11.87 0.03
C VAL A 586 0.91 10.39 0.43
N ASP A 587 -0.15 9.65 0.12
CA ASP A 587 -0.24 8.22 0.47
C ASP A 587 0.73 7.34 -0.34
N ALA A 588 1.03 7.73 -1.59
CA ALA A 588 1.79 6.88 -2.50
C ALA A 588 3.32 7.11 -2.42
N VAL A 589 3.73 8.32 -2.07
CA VAL A 589 5.14 8.73 -2.10
C VAL A 589 5.57 9.35 -0.77
N ILE A 590 4.92 10.43 -0.33
CA ILE A 590 5.42 11.25 0.79
C ILE A 590 5.44 10.47 2.09
N LEU A 591 4.33 9.81 2.47
CA LEU A 591 4.27 9.01 3.69
C LEU A 591 5.24 7.82 3.69
N PRO A 592 5.37 7.03 2.61
CA PRO A 592 6.39 5.98 2.53
C PRO A 592 7.81 6.52 2.69
N GLU A 593 8.14 7.67 2.08
CA GLU A 593 9.45 8.30 2.24
C GLU A 593 9.69 8.77 3.68
N MET A 594 8.70 9.44 4.30
CA MET A 594 8.77 9.85 5.71
C MET A 594 9.03 8.65 6.61
N LEU A 595 8.23 7.58 6.46
CA LEU A 595 8.35 6.36 7.27
C LEU A 595 9.70 5.67 7.07
N GLY A 596 10.16 5.56 5.83
CA GLY A 596 11.44 4.94 5.48
C GLY A 596 12.65 5.68 6.04
N GLN A 597 12.56 7.00 6.16
CA GLN A 597 13.60 7.86 6.75
C GLN A 597 13.41 8.12 8.26
N GLY A 598 12.44 7.49 8.89
CA GLY A 598 12.21 7.61 10.32
C GLY A 598 11.51 8.90 10.76
N VAL A 599 10.88 9.61 9.84
CA VAL A 599 10.13 10.84 10.12
C VAL A 599 8.65 10.51 10.32
N ASN A 600 8.15 10.75 11.52
CA ASN A 600 6.75 10.51 11.87
C ASN A 600 5.90 11.79 11.90
N GLN A 601 6.51 12.97 11.86
CA GLN A 601 5.84 14.26 11.90
C GLN A 601 6.64 15.33 11.14
N LEU A 602 5.95 16.13 10.35
CA LEU A 602 6.53 17.30 9.69
C LEU A 602 6.53 18.50 10.64
N GLU A 603 7.66 19.15 10.78
CA GLU A 603 7.75 20.37 11.57
C GLU A 603 7.15 21.56 10.82
N VAL A 604 7.44 21.66 9.53
CA VAL A 604 6.93 22.73 8.68
C VAL A 604 6.40 22.14 7.38
N LEU A 605 5.19 22.51 7.02
CA LEU A 605 4.61 22.27 5.70
C LEU A 605 4.30 23.61 5.05
N VAL A 606 4.83 23.83 3.85
CA VAL A 606 4.55 25.01 3.04
C VAL A 606 3.74 24.58 1.83
N ILE A 607 2.63 25.26 1.56
CA ILE A 607 1.87 25.13 0.30
C ILE A 607 2.12 26.39 -0.51
N SER A 608 2.68 26.20 -1.73
CA SER A 608 3.04 27.32 -2.60
C SER A 608 1.83 28.10 -3.10
N HIS A 609 0.86 27.39 -3.66
CA HIS A 609 -0.40 27.91 -4.18
C HIS A 609 -1.47 26.81 -4.20
N TRP A 610 -2.71 27.13 -4.64
CA TRP A 610 -3.85 26.22 -4.44
C TRP A 610 -4.08 25.20 -5.55
N ASP A 611 -3.25 25.13 -6.57
CA ASP A 611 -3.44 24.16 -7.64
C ASP A 611 -3.32 22.72 -7.14
N MET A 612 -4.04 21.83 -7.79
CA MET A 612 -4.23 20.45 -7.32
C MET A 612 -2.93 19.64 -7.30
N ASP A 613 -1.98 19.96 -8.17
CA ASP A 613 -0.69 19.29 -8.26
C ASP A 613 0.36 19.83 -7.25
N HIS A 614 -0.04 20.78 -6.42
CA HIS A 614 0.71 21.31 -5.27
C HIS A 614 0.01 21.07 -3.94
N SER A 615 -1.26 21.41 -3.83
CA SER A 615 -2.06 21.31 -2.62
C SER A 615 -2.91 20.04 -2.49
N GLY A 616 -2.92 19.19 -3.52
CA GLY A 616 -3.91 18.10 -3.66
C GLY A 616 -3.90 17.05 -2.53
N GLY A 617 -2.75 16.87 -1.90
CA GLY A 617 -2.58 15.95 -0.77
C GLY A 617 -2.88 16.52 0.62
N LEU A 618 -3.16 17.83 0.76
CA LEU A 618 -3.24 18.53 2.04
C LEU A 618 -4.20 17.87 3.04
N ASN A 619 -5.42 17.58 2.60
CA ASN A 619 -6.42 16.94 3.46
C ASN A 619 -6.01 15.53 3.93
N ALA A 620 -5.28 14.77 3.09
CA ALA A 620 -4.83 13.44 3.44
C ALA A 620 -3.75 13.47 4.54
N LEU A 621 -2.91 14.49 4.54
CA LEU A 621 -1.85 14.66 5.52
C LEU A 621 -2.38 15.23 6.84
N LEU A 622 -3.25 16.26 6.78
CA LEU A 622 -3.85 16.87 7.96
C LEU A 622 -4.73 15.92 8.76
N GLN A 623 -5.48 15.05 8.09
CA GLN A 623 -6.28 14.00 8.75
C GLN A 623 -5.45 13.05 9.61
N GLN A 624 -4.14 12.97 9.39
CA GLN A 624 -3.22 12.12 10.15
C GLN A 624 -2.51 12.88 11.28
N GLN A 625 -2.77 14.18 11.43
CA GLN A 625 -2.18 15.06 12.45
C GLN A 625 -0.64 15.06 12.42
N LEU A 626 -0.06 14.96 11.24
CA LEU A 626 1.38 14.82 11.04
C LEU A 626 2.11 16.14 10.83
N VAL A 627 1.45 17.30 10.99
CA VAL A 627 2.02 18.63 10.72
C VAL A 627 1.96 19.50 11.98
N LYS A 628 3.10 20.02 12.42
CA LYS A 628 3.17 20.98 13.54
C LYS A 628 2.80 22.39 13.06
N ARG A 629 3.47 22.91 12.04
CA ARG A 629 3.28 24.26 11.49
C ARG A 629 2.93 24.19 10.02
N LEU A 630 1.81 24.78 9.64
CA LEU A 630 1.32 24.86 8.27
C LEU A 630 1.38 26.29 7.76
N ILE A 631 2.05 26.49 6.63
CA ILE A 631 2.11 27.77 5.92
C ILE A 631 1.28 27.65 4.65
N LEU A 632 0.21 28.39 4.57
CA LEU A 632 -0.71 28.44 3.45
C LEU A 632 -0.33 29.56 2.46
N PRO A 633 -0.75 29.48 1.20
CA PRO A 633 -0.63 30.57 0.27
C PRO A 633 -1.25 31.86 0.84
N SER A 634 -0.70 33.02 0.51
CA SER A 634 -1.27 34.32 0.86
C SER A 634 -2.64 34.55 0.20
N GLU A 635 -2.86 34.00 -0.99
CA GLU A 635 -4.15 34.02 -1.67
C GLU A 635 -5.19 33.15 -0.94
N HIS A 636 -6.42 33.68 -0.82
CA HIS A 636 -7.49 33.01 -0.10
C HIS A 636 -8.09 31.83 -0.91
N LYS A 637 -8.24 30.68 -0.23
CA LYS A 637 -8.89 29.52 -0.83
C LYS A 637 -10.39 29.71 -1.07
N PRO A 638 -10.96 29.17 -2.16
CA PRO A 638 -12.41 29.12 -2.35
C PRO A 638 -13.10 28.41 -1.17
N LYS A 639 -14.26 28.93 -0.74
CA LYS A 639 -15.02 28.57 0.49
C LYS A 639 -15.20 27.06 0.80
N ARG A 640 -15.17 26.19 -0.20
CA ARG A 640 -15.47 24.74 -0.04
C ARG A 640 -14.42 23.94 0.74
N GLU A 641 -13.22 24.47 0.90
CA GLU A 641 -12.10 23.78 1.55
C GLU A 641 -11.63 24.42 2.87
N GLN A 642 -12.13 25.60 3.20
CA GLN A 642 -11.72 26.34 4.43
C GLN A 642 -12.06 25.60 5.74
N ALA A 643 -13.12 24.79 5.76
CA ALA A 643 -13.54 24.07 6.96
C ALA A 643 -12.60 22.93 7.40
N MET A 644 -11.69 22.48 6.55
CA MET A 644 -10.81 21.33 6.83
C MET A 644 -9.42 21.72 7.37
N VAL A 645 -9.03 22.98 7.27
CA VAL A 645 -7.68 23.45 7.67
C VAL A 645 -7.54 23.62 9.18
N VAL A 646 -8.65 23.55 9.93
CA VAL A 646 -8.70 23.85 11.39
C VAL A 646 -7.98 22.81 12.27
N SER A 647 -7.48 21.71 11.72
CA SER A 647 -6.89 20.61 12.51
C SER A 647 -5.34 20.63 12.63
N ALA A 648 -4.66 21.61 12.06
CA ALA A 648 -3.22 21.79 12.29
C ALA A 648 -2.97 22.64 13.54
N ALA A 649 -1.89 22.33 14.26
CA ALA A 649 -1.61 22.98 15.55
C ALA A 649 -1.27 24.47 15.43
N ASP A 650 -0.56 24.87 14.36
CA ASP A 650 -0.20 26.24 14.03
C ASP A 650 -0.38 26.49 12.54
N VAL A 651 -1.26 27.43 12.19
CA VAL A 651 -1.56 27.78 10.78
C VAL A 651 -1.26 29.24 10.53
N SER A 652 -0.37 29.50 9.61
CA SER A 652 -0.02 30.85 9.16
C SER A 652 -0.14 30.96 7.63
N ARG A 653 -0.09 32.18 7.13
CA ARG A 653 -0.02 32.45 5.69
C ARG A 653 1.39 32.82 5.29
N CYS A 654 1.73 32.52 4.06
CA CYS A 654 2.96 33.02 3.45
C CYS A 654 2.95 34.56 3.49
N THR A 655 3.96 35.13 4.09
CA THR A 655 4.18 36.57 4.20
C THR A 655 5.63 36.86 3.87
N SER A 656 5.90 38.02 3.25
CA SER A 656 7.27 38.43 2.96
C SER A 656 8.05 38.71 4.25
N THR A 657 9.12 37.93 4.47
CA THR A 657 9.90 37.98 5.69
C THR A 657 11.33 38.47 5.42
N ARG A 658 12.04 38.91 6.48
CA ARG A 658 13.50 38.96 6.48
C ARG A 658 14.08 37.56 6.66
N TRP A 659 15.40 37.42 6.50
CA TRP A 659 16.10 36.20 6.87
C TRP A 659 15.88 35.85 8.33
N LYS A 660 15.46 34.62 8.61
CA LYS A 660 15.29 34.09 9.97
C LYS A 660 15.70 32.62 9.99
N ALA A 661 16.01 32.12 11.18
CA ALA A 661 16.23 30.69 11.36
C ALA A 661 14.94 29.93 11.05
N LEU A 662 15.06 28.82 10.33
CA LEU A 662 13.94 27.92 10.09
C LEU A 662 13.64 27.11 11.36
N TRP A 663 14.70 26.69 12.05
CA TRP A 663 14.67 25.99 13.33
C TRP A 663 15.55 26.76 14.34
N GLU A 664 14.97 27.12 15.50
CA GLU A 664 15.61 27.99 16.50
C GLU A 664 16.60 27.23 17.39
N ASP A 665 16.38 25.91 17.55
CA ASP A 665 17.15 25.00 18.40
C ASP A 665 18.31 24.29 17.69
N ALA A 666 18.50 24.52 16.40
CA ALA A 666 19.61 23.93 15.65
C ALA A 666 20.95 24.63 15.97
N ASN A 667 21.98 23.83 16.26
CA ASN A 667 23.35 24.36 16.51
C ASN A 667 23.93 25.15 15.32
N THR A 668 23.48 24.86 14.12
CA THR A 668 23.80 25.58 12.88
C THR A 668 22.49 25.89 12.17
N PRO A 669 21.87 27.04 12.45
CA PRO A 669 20.52 27.30 11.95
C PRO A 669 20.50 27.44 10.44
N LEU A 670 19.62 26.67 9.80
CA LEU A 670 19.23 26.90 8.43
C LEU A 670 18.48 28.22 8.36
N MET A 671 19.00 29.15 7.60
CA MET A 671 18.33 30.43 7.39
C MET A 671 17.37 30.36 6.21
N TRP A 672 16.18 30.88 6.38
CA TRP A 672 15.19 30.93 5.29
C TRP A 672 14.54 32.31 5.19
N ARG A 673 14.00 32.57 4.01
CA ARG A 673 13.22 33.78 3.72
C ARG A 673 12.01 33.41 2.88
N GLN A 674 10.85 33.94 3.24
CA GLN A 674 9.61 33.78 2.46
C GLN A 674 9.35 35.07 1.68
N ILE A 675 8.82 34.92 0.46
CA ILE A 675 8.34 36.01 -0.37
C ILE A 675 6.93 35.67 -0.83
N ALA A 676 5.97 36.49 -0.40
CA ALA A 676 4.56 36.34 -0.75
C ALA A 676 4.27 37.19 -1.99
N LEU A 677 4.25 36.57 -3.15
CA LEU A 677 4.02 37.26 -4.43
C LEU A 677 2.61 37.82 -4.58
N ALA A 678 1.64 37.26 -3.86
CA ALA A 678 0.28 37.83 -3.80
C ALA A 678 0.26 39.26 -3.21
N ASP A 679 1.21 39.64 -2.35
CA ASP A 679 1.34 40.99 -1.81
C ASP A 679 1.63 42.02 -2.90
N TYR A 680 2.07 41.59 -4.07
CA TYR A 680 2.34 42.41 -5.26
C TYR A 680 1.25 42.31 -6.34
N GLY A 681 0.04 41.88 -5.95
CA GLY A 681 -1.13 41.78 -6.83
C GLY A 681 -1.13 40.62 -7.81
N LEU A 682 -0.30 39.59 -7.58
CA LEU A 682 -0.27 38.39 -8.38
C LEU A 682 -1.30 37.37 -7.86
N THR A 683 -1.81 36.53 -8.77
CA THR A 683 -2.83 35.51 -8.47
C THR A 683 -2.47 34.16 -9.12
N GLY A 684 -3.09 33.08 -8.64
CA GLY A 684 -2.88 31.73 -9.16
C GLY A 684 -1.43 31.27 -9.05
N ASN A 685 -0.88 30.67 -10.09
CA ASN A 685 0.52 30.21 -10.17
C ASN A 685 1.52 31.30 -9.78
N ASN A 686 1.30 32.50 -10.27
CA ASN A 686 2.18 33.65 -10.01
C ASN A 686 2.11 34.15 -8.57
N ALA A 687 1.12 33.73 -7.76
CA ALA A 687 1.03 34.04 -6.33
C ALA A 687 1.75 33.01 -5.45
N SER A 688 2.55 32.12 -6.03
CA SER A 688 3.29 31.09 -5.29
C SER A 688 4.14 31.69 -4.17
N CYS A 689 4.15 31.01 -3.03
CA CYS A 689 5.03 31.35 -1.90
C CYS A 689 6.48 30.96 -2.21
N VAL A 690 7.33 31.90 -2.51
CA VAL A 690 8.73 31.66 -2.82
C VAL A 690 9.55 31.51 -1.55
N ILE A 691 10.44 30.53 -1.54
CA ILE A 691 11.33 30.23 -0.43
C ILE A 691 12.79 30.33 -0.89
N LEU A 692 13.58 31.09 -0.15
CA LEU A 692 15.04 31.07 -0.25
C LEU A 692 15.60 30.38 1.01
N LEU A 693 16.53 29.47 0.81
CA LEU A 693 17.25 28.76 1.86
C LEU A 693 18.74 29.11 1.79
N LYS A 694 19.35 29.49 2.92
CA LYS A 694 20.82 29.63 3.07
C LYS A 694 21.37 28.49 3.90
N LEU A 695 22.29 27.72 3.32
CA LEU A 695 22.83 26.45 3.78
C LEU A 695 24.36 26.50 3.74
N PHE A 696 25.03 26.68 4.85
CA PHE A 696 26.51 26.66 4.88
C PHE A 696 27.18 27.51 3.79
N GLY A 697 26.70 28.75 3.60
CA GLY A 697 27.21 29.66 2.58
C GLY A 697 26.67 29.45 1.16
N ARG A 698 25.86 28.42 0.94
CA ARG A 698 25.16 28.11 -0.33
C ARG A 698 23.71 28.58 -0.26
N GLN A 699 23.06 28.69 -1.41
CA GLN A 699 21.66 29.09 -1.49
C GLN A 699 20.84 28.17 -2.40
N VAL A 700 19.64 27.84 -1.94
CA VAL A 700 18.63 27.12 -2.71
C VAL A 700 17.40 28.00 -2.88
N LEU A 701 16.88 28.06 -4.11
CA LEU A 701 15.68 28.82 -4.46
C LEU A 701 14.54 27.87 -4.86
N ILE A 702 13.41 27.97 -4.15
CA ILE A 702 12.19 27.19 -4.40
C ILE A 702 11.09 28.20 -4.73
N VAL A 703 10.57 28.13 -5.96
CA VAL A 703 9.70 29.19 -6.50
C VAL A 703 8.25 28.75 -6.79
N GLY A 704 7.94 27.47 -6.65
CA GLY A 704 6.64 26.94 -7.09
C GLY A 704 6.41 27.10 -8.58
N ASP A 705 5.20 27.51 -8.97
CA ASP A 705 4.80 27.56 -10.38
C ASP A 705 4.78 28.98 -10.95
N ILE A 706 5.68 29.86 -10.49
CA ILE A 706 5.78 31.20 -11.03
C ILE A 706 6.07 31.19 -12.55
N GLU A 707 5.55 32.20 -13.23
CA GLU A 707 5.77 32.45 -14.64
C GLU A 707 6.54 33.78 -14.85
N ALA A 708 6.90 34.10 -16.08
CA ALA A 708 7.72 35.24 -16.40
C ALA A 708 7.28 36.56 -15.74
N LYS A 709 5.98 36.79 -15.55
CA LYS A 709 5.48 38.01 -14.88
C LYS A 709 5.93 38.07 -13.41
N ALA A 710 5.88 36.94 -12.69
CA ALA A 710 6.31 36.87 -11.31
C ALA A 710 7.85 36.88 -11.19
N GLU A 711 8.53 36.28 -12.17
CA GLU A 711 9.99 36.32 -12.26
C GLU A 711 10.52 37.75 -12.35
N THR A 712 9.92 38.60 -13.20
CA THR A 712 10.27 40.03 -13.32
C THR A 712 10.10 40.75 -11.97
N ILE A 713 8.99 40.52 -11.26
CA ILE A 713 8.79 41.12 -9.95
C ILE A 713 9.83 40.65 -8.93
N LEU A 714 10.22 39.35 -8.95
CA LEU A 714 11.28 38.86 -8.08
C LEU A 714 12.63 39.51 -8.38
N VAL A 715 12.95 39.74 -9.63
CA VAL A 715 14.16 40.43 -10.06
C VAL A 715 14.13 41.88 -9.57
N ASP A 716 13.04 42.62 -9.83
CA ASP A 716 12.84 43.98 -9.35
C ASP A 716 12.99 44.11 -7.82
N LEU A 717 12.43 43.11 -7.08
CA LEU A 717 12.56 43.09 -5.63
C LEU A 717 14.00 42.86 -5.17
N SER A 718 14.75 42.03 -5.88
CA SER A 718 16.17 41.81 -5.57
C SER A 718 17.02 43.03 -5.75
N GLU A 719 16.77 43.80 -6.82
CA GLU A 719 17.49 45.04 -7.11
C GLU A 719 17.14 46.17 -6.13
N LYS A 720 15.84 46.37 -5.85
CA LYS A 720 15.36 47.44 -4.96
C LYS A 720 15.71 47.24 -3.51
N LEU A 721 15.75 46.02 -3.02
CA LEU A 721 15.96 45.73 -1.61
C LEU A 721 17.44 45.57 -1.25
N GLY A 722 18.37 45.54 -2.19
CA GLY A 722 19.84 45.51 -2.00
C GLY A 722 20.38 44.40 -1.06
N ALA A 723 19.52 43.92 -0.18
CA ALA A 723 19.77 42.89 0.83
C ALA A 723 19.28 41.50 0.42
N MET A 724 18.74 41.35 -0.81
CA MET A 724 18.21 40.08 -1.32
C MET A 724 18.94 39.69 -2.61
N SER A 725 19.92 38.82 -2.49
CA SER A 725 20.50 38.18 -3.67
C SER A 725 19.66 36.97 -4.06
N LEU A 726 19.26 36.87 -5.32
CA LEU A 726 18.64 35.70 -5.91
C LEU A 726 19.65 34.63 -6.35
N VAL A 727 20.95 34.99 -6.38
CA VAL A 727 22.02 34.07 -6.78
C VAL A 727 21.90 32.76 -5.94
N SER A 728 21.72 31.66 -6.60
CA SER A 728 21.42 30.38 -5.93
C SER A 728 22.17 29.23 -6.61
N ASP A 729 22.81 28.39 -5.82
CA ASP A 729 23.54 27.21 -6.34
C ASP A 729 22.59 26.19 -6.94
N VAL A 730 21.39 26.03 -6.32
CA VAL A 730 20.34 25.11 -6.78
C VAL A 730 19.03 25.87 -6.94
N LEU A 731 18.43 25.73 -8.12
CA LEU A 731 17.08 26.24 -8.45
C LEU A 731 16.11 25.05 -8.60
N ILE A 732 15.00 25.08 -7.89
CA ILE A 732 13.86 24.21 -8.22
C ILE A 732 13.12 24.89 -9.37
N ALA A 733 13.07 24.21 -10.51
CA ALA A 733 12.58 24.80 -11.77
C ALA A 733 11.16 25.36 -11.64
N PRO A 734 10.92 26.62 -12.00
CA PRO A 734 9.58 27.19 -11.97
C PRO A 734 8.66 26.45 -12.94
N HIS A 735 7.42 26.26 -12.51
CA HIS A 735 6.31 25.70 -13.29
C HIS A 735 6.70 24.42 -14.08
N HIS A 736 7.42 23.52 -13.40
CA HIS A 736 7.87 22.23 -13.94
C HIS A 736 8.72 22.32 -15.24
N GLY A 737 9.34 23.45 -15.50
CA GLY A 737 10.03 23.71 -16.75
C GLY A 737 9.10 24.05 -17.92
N SER A 738 7.97 24.72 -17.65
CA SER A 738 7.03 25.25 -18.64
C SER A 738 7.69 26.29 -19.54
N LYS A 739 7.21 26.40 -20.79
CA LYS A 739 7.62 27.45 -21.72
C LYS A 739 7.25 28.87 -21.24
N THR A 740 6.38 29.03 -20.27
CA THR A 740 5.92 30.30 -19.71
C THR A 740 6.82 30.83 -18.59
N SER A 741 7.82 30.05 -18.19
CA SER A 741 8.70 30.36 -17.05
C SER A 741 10.20 30.30 -17.46
N SER A 742 11.07 30.57 -16.50
CA SER A 742 12.53 30.52 -16.67
C SER A 742 13.03 31.48 -17.73
N SER A 743 12.62 32.75 -17.61
CA SER A 743 13.07 33.84 -18.48
C SER A 743 14.59 34.02 -18.38
N LYS A 744 15.21 34.48 -19.46
CA LYS A 744 16.66 34.73 -19.48
C LYS A 744 17.09 35.72 -18.40
N GLU A 745 16.29 36.77 -18.21
CA GLU A 745 16.53 37.81 -17.20
C GLU A 745 16.55 37.22 -15.79
N PHE A 746 15.55 36.41 -15.45
CA PHE A 746 15.50 35.71 -14.18
C PHE A 746 16.72 34.79 -13.99
N LEU A 747 17.08 33.98 -15.00
CA LEU A 747 18.21 33.08 -14.92
C LEU A 747 19.55 33.82 -14.80
N ASN A 748 19.68 35.00 -15.40
CA ASN A 748 20.87 35.87 -15.26
C ASN A 748 21.04 36.39 -13.83
N HIS A 749 19.94 36.60 -13.08
CA HIS A 749 19.97 37.02 -11.68
C HIS A 749 20.14 35.87 -10.70
N VAL A 750 19.60 34.65 -11.03
CA VAL A 750 19.70 33.47 -10.17
C VAL A 750 21.03 32.75 -10.35
N MET A 751 21.57 32.68 -11.59
CA MET A 751 22.82 32.01 -11.97
C MET A 751 22.96 30.59 -11.36
N PRO A 752 21.98 29.69 -11.53
CA PRO A 752 22.00 28.40 -10.83
C PRO A 752 23.04 27.45 -11.46
N ALA A 753 23.86 26.82 -10.61
CA ALA A 753 24.74 25.74 -11.06
C ALA A 753 23.93 24.46 -11.39
N TYR A 754 22.87 24.20 -10.61
CA TYR A 754 21.96 23.08 -10.85
C TYR A 754 20.51 23.53 -10.89
N VAL A 755 19.74 22.96 -11.84
CA VAL A 755 18.29 23.14 -11.94
C VAL A 755 17.61 21.79 -11.78
N LEU A 756 16.77 21.66 -10.74
CA LEU A 756 16.02 20.43 -10.44
C LEU A 756 14.59 20.58 -10.91
N ILE A 757 14.15 19.70 -11.82
CA ILE A 757 12.86 19.81 -12.49
C ILE A 757 11.93 18.71 -12.01
N SER A 758 10.80 19.06 -11.42
CA SER A 758 9.74 18.13 -11.08
C SER A 758 8.78 17.96 -12.25
N ALA A 759 8.90 16.89 -13.02
CA ALA A 759 8.00 16.64 -14.14
C ALA A 759 7.92 15.14 -14.45
N GLY A 760 6.70 14.62 -14.58
CA GLY A 760 6.47 13.20 -14.81
C GLY A 760 6.93 12.72 -16.19
N LYS A 761 7.41 11.49 -16.25
CA LYS A 761 7.81 10.85 -17.52
C LYS A 761 6.61 10.79 -18.48
N ASN A 762 6.79 11.30 -19.70
CA ASN A 762 5.75 11.33 -20.74
C ASN A 762 4.44 12.01 -20.25
N ASN A 763 4.56 13.14 -19.55
CA ASN A 763 3.41 13.91 -19.10
C ASN A 763 2.67 14.58 -20.28
N SER A 764 1.40 14.88 -20.11
CA SER A 764 0.53 15.45 -21.15
C SER A 764 0.83 16.92 -21.50
N TYR A 765 1.58 17.60 -20.63
CA TYR A 765 1.93 19.01 -20.80
C TYR A 765 3.20 19.20 -21.63
N GLY A 766 3.98 18.13 -21.82
CA GLY A 766 5.27 18.18 -22.52
C GLY A 766 6.38 18.84 -21.70
N HIS A 767 6.25 18.85 -20.37
CA HIS A 767 7.25 19.38 -19.44
C HIS A 767 8.37 18.36 -19.15
N PRO A 768 9.62 18.81 -18.94
CA PRO A 768 10.13 20.14 -19.24
C PRO A 768 10.14 20.40 -20.75
N HIS A 769 9.84 21.64 -21.13
CA HIS A 769 9.85 22.03 -22.53
C HIS A 769 11.30 22.07 -23.06
N LYS A 770 11.52 21.55 -24.27
CA LYS A 770 12.87 21.47 -24.88
C LYS A 770 13.61 22.80 -24.93
N ASN A 771 12.88 23.88 -25.21
CA ASN A 771 13.50 25.23 -25.28
C ASN A 771 14.02 25.64 -23.90
N ILE A 772 13.30 25.32 -22.82
CA ILE A 772 13.68 25.68 -21.45
C ILE A 772 14.92 24.88 -21.01
N THR A 773 14.96 23.57 -21.27
CA THR A 773 16.14 22.76 -20.95
C THR A 773 17.37 23.22 -21.77
N SER A 774 17.17 23.65 -23.03
CA SER A 774 18.23 24.26 -23.84
C SER A 774 18.68 25.61 -23.26
N THR A 775 17.76 26.40 -22.69
CA THR A 775 18.11 27.66 -22.01
C THR A 775 18.95 27.40 -20.77
N TYR A 776 18.61 26.47 -19.92
CA TYR A 776 19.45 26.09 -18.76
C TYR A 776 20.86 25.70 -19.19
N TRP A 777 20.98 24.85 -20.22
CA TRP A 777 22.26 24.42 -20.72
C TRP A 777 23.11 25.59 -21.25
N ARG A 778 22.50 26.55 -22.00
CA ARG A 778 23.19 27.75 -22.50
C ARG A 778 23.65 28.68 -21.39
N HIS A 779 22.97 28.69 -20.25
CA HIS A 779 23.38 29.41 -19.03
C HIS A 779 24.45 28.69 -18.23
N GLY A 780 24.93 27.51 -18.67
CA GLY A 780 25.95 26.74 -17.96
C GLY A 780 25.38 25.93 -16.80
N SER A 781 24.05 25.83 -16.63
CA SER A 781 23.44 25.08 -15.55
C SER A 781 23.31 23.60 -15.91
N HIS A 782 23.69 22.72 -14.99
CA HIS A 782 23.33 21.31 -15.05
C HIS A 782 21.85 21.13 -14.63
N TRP A 783 21.12 20.24 -15.28
CA TRP A 783 19.73 20.01 -14.91
C TRP A 783 19.38 18.52 -14.82
N TYR A 784 18.52 18.18 -13.85
CA TYR A 784 17.95 16.86 -13.65
C TYR A 784 16.43 16.94 -13.68
N ASN A 785 15.77 15.86 -14.11
CA ASN A 785 14.31 15.75 -14.18
C ASN A 785 13.83 14.49 -13.48
N THR A 786 12.89 14.61 -12.54
CA THR A 786 12.38 13.47 -11.77
C THR A 786 11.76 12.37 -12.64
N GLY A 787 11.12 12.72 -13.75
CA GLY A 787 10.54 11.73 -14.67
C GLY A 787 11.57 10.89 -15.42
N ARG A 788 12.85 11.30 -15.44
CA ARG A 788 13.94 10.55 -16.04
C ARG A 788 14.89 9.96 -15.01
N HIS A 789 15.19 10.73 -13.96
CA HIS A 789 16.22 10.39 -12.99
C HIS A 789 15.67 9.94 -11.64
N GLY A 790 14.33 9.91 -11.48
CA GLY A 790 13.71 9.63 -10.19
C GLY A 790 13.89 10.77 -9.19
N GLN A 791 13.86 10.47 -7.92
CA GLN A 791 14.17 11.38 -6.81
C GLN A 791 15.56 12.00 -7.00
N ILE A 792 15.71 13.29 -6.66
CA ILE A 792 16.97 14.00 -6.79
C ILE A 792 17.32 14.62 -5.44
N GLN A 793 18.51 14.37 -4.93
CA GLN A 793 18.99 14.94 -3.67
C GLN A 793 20.12 15.92 -3.90
N ALA A 794 20.00 17.12 -3.37
CA ALA A 794 21.10 18.08 -3.22
C ALA A 794 21.54 18.04 -1.75
N ILE A 795 22.77 17.64 -1.52
CA ILE A 795 23.36 17.39 -0.21
C ILE A 795 24.40 18.46 0.06
N PHE A 796 24.22 19.22 1.13
CA PHE A 796 25.09 20.31 1.56
C PHE A 796 25.80 19.93 2.85
N GLU A 797 27.13 20.08 2.89
CA GLU A 797 27.96 19.79 4.06
C GLU A 797 28.39 21.07 4.77
N ALA A 798 28.74 20.97 6.03
CA ALA A 798 29.11 22.12 6.86
C ALA A 798 30.34 22.88 6.37
N ASP A 799 31.19 22.25 5.57
CA ASP A 799 32.37 22.87 4.94
C ASP A 799 32.01 23.74 3.70
N GLY A 800 30.74 23.83 3.35
CA GLY A 800 30.26 24.53 2.17
C GLY A 800 30.34 23.72 0.87
N SER A 801 30.81 22.49 0.91
CA SER A 801 30.75 21.58 -0.24
C SER A 801 29.30 21.10 -0.46
N TYR A 802 28.94 20.80 -1.71
CA TYR A 802 27.66 20.21 -2.02
C TYR A 802 27.73 19.30 -3.24
N GLN A 803 26.81 18.37 -3.33
CA GLN A 803 26.65 17.45 -4.45
C GLN A 803 25.18 17.21 -4.77
N VAL A 804 24.90 16.97 -6.05
CA VAL A 804 23.55 16.66 -6.53
C VAL A 804 23.53 15.23 -7.07
N LEU A 805 22.68 14.37 -6.47
CA LEU A 805 22.62 12.94 -6.75
C LEU A 805 21.22 12.56 -7.23
N PRO A 806 21.06 12.09 -8.47
CA PRO A 806 19.81 11.50 -8.92
C PRO A 806 19.71 10.03 -8.46
N TYR A 807 18.48 9.54 -8.25
CA TYR A 807 18.20 8.13 -7.91
C TYR A 807 18.53 7.16 -9.05
N LEU A 808 18.21 7.57 -10.28
CA LEU A 808 18.58 6.84 -11.51
C LEU A 808 19.67 7.63 -12.24
N PRO A 809 20.70 6.98 -12.75
CA PRO A 809 21.80 7.63 -13.45
C PRO A 809 21.40 8.29 -14.77
#